data_7fdfaa82cd690b6768f74a71a3805b08
#
_entry.id   7fdfaa82cd690b6768f74a71a3805b08
#
_cell.length_a   1.000
_cell.length_b   1.000
_cell.length_c   1.000
_cell.angle_alpha   90.00
_cell.angle_beta   90.00
_cell.angle_gamma   90.00
#
_symmetry.space_group_name_H-M   'P 1'
#
loop_
_entity.id
_entity.type
_entity.pdbx_description
1 polymer ?
#
loop_
_entity_poly.entity_id
_entity_poly.type
_entity_poly.pdbx_seq_one_letter_code
_entity_poly.pdbx_strand_id
1 'polypeptide(L)'
;MSSLDLFLFSQSSGLGIYDWGTLALYFILLLGVAWWVLRQRTDTSQDYFLAGKKAGWLLIGASLFASNIGSEHLVGLAGTGASDGMAMAHYELHAWCLLTLGWIMVPFYERSGIYTVPEFLEKRYSPFARWFLSIVSLIAYIMTKISIALFAGGTVFSAIFPVDVIPGINNFWVGAVGMVLLTGFYTVIGGLRAVLYTELIQTAVLLFGSAAVFIIGLQQIGGWNELKKTVHGTDKIVAHKVIDPENGKQLVDQKGKLVYVKRPKYIGEGVGKKLDVIAYPYLTENEIKSLNLEEKFNKYWQDKPEEFREFSAKTKLPVNLKIQKTDHFNLWKPNSDPVFPWFGLLFGAPIVGLWYWCSDQYIVQRTLAARNQREARRGTIFGAYLKLAPVFLFIVPGMIAYGLAVKGEISADVLYNPNEAFPILVKEVLPVGLKGLVVGALMAALMSSLASVFNSCSTLFTMDIYKKVCPNASELRLVWVGRIATVIMVILSLVWIPVIDTMPSLYGYLQSVQSYVAPPIAAVFFLGVFIKRVNAYGCMAGLIGGFVMGMSRLALEVIHAEYNFKTGSILHYFTTTSFTFITIYLTLFCAILIIGVSLLTPKPDYEKITGLTYATATKEQKQITRESWNKLDVILTIGLFISILSIYIYFTG
;
A
#
# COMPACT_ATOMS: atom_id res chain seq x y z
N MET A 1 -30.39 18.67 -13.65
CA MET A 1 -30.73 17.28 -14.01
C MET A 1 -32.16 17.02 -13.63
N SER A 2 -32.97 16.52 -14.58
CA SER A 2 -34.36 16.13 -14.30
C SER A 2 -34.40 14.85 -13.46
N SER A 3 -35.55 14.53 -12.86
CA SER A 3 -35.73 13.26 -12.14
C SER A 3 -35.50 12.04 -13.06
N LEU A 4 -35.76 12.20 -14.36
CA LEU A 4 -35.52 11.18 -15.39
C LEU A 4 -34.03 11.01 -15.66
N ASP A 5 -33.26 12.11 -15.71
CA ASP A 5 -31.80 12.05 -15.88
C ASP A 5 -31.11 11.37 -14.69
N LEU A 6 -31.59 11.63 -13.47
CA LEU A 6 -31.13 10.95 -12.25
C LEU A 6 -31.47 9.45 -12.26
N PHE A 7 -32.63 9.08 -12.75
CA PHE A 7 -33.06 7.68 -12.85
C PHE A 7 -32.26 6.92 -13.92
N LEU A 8 -32.04 7.51 -15.09
CA LEU A 8 -31.22 6.95 -16.16
C LEU A 8 -29.75 6.81 -15.73
N PHE A 9 -29.23 7.82 -15.02
CA PHE A 9 -27.88 7.80 -14.47
C PHE A 9 -27.71 6.72 -13.38
N SER A 10 -28.73 6.50 -12.55
CA SER A 10 -28.77 5.42 -11.57
C SER A 10 -28.77 4.03 -12.22
N GLN A 11 -29.48 3.83 -13.31
CA GLN A 11 -29.46 2.56 -14.05
C GLN A 11 -28.12 2.27 -14.73
N SER A 12 -27.46 3.31 -15.24
CA SER A 12 -26.17 3.16 -15.91
C SER A 12 -24.99 2.93 -14.95
N SER A 13 -25.08 3.44 -13.73
CA SER A 13 -24.00 3.30 -12.72
C SER A 13 -24.08 2.02 -11.88
N GLY A 14 -25.18 1.27 -11.95
CA GLY A 14 -25.41 0.12 -11.06
C GLY A 14 -25.65 0.48 -9.58
N LEU A 15 -25.72 1.79 -9.26
CA LEU A 15 -26.01 2.34 -7.93
C LEU A 15 -27.47 2.77 -7.84
N GLY A 16 -28.19 2.29 -6.83
CA GLY A 16 -29.56 2.71 -6.54
C GLY A 16 -29.63 4.08 -5.85
N ILE A 17 -30.83 4.63 -5.72
CA ILE A 17 -31.04 5.95 -5.09
C ILE A 17 -30.55 5.99 -3.63
N TYR A 18 -30.65 4.88 -2.91
CA TYR A 18 -30.14 4.76 -1.52
C TYR A 18 -28.61 4.76 -1.48
N ASP A 19 -27.94 4.21 -2.51
CA ASP A 19 -26.48 4.25 -2.62
C ASP A 19 -25.99 5.68 -2.83
N TRP A 20 -26.68 6.44 -3.69
CA TRP A 20 -26.42 7.87 -3.87
C TRP A 20 -26.68 8.67 -2.60
N GLY A 21 -27.72 8.30 -1.83
CA GLY A 21 -28.02 8.92 -0.54
C GLY A 21 -26.90 8.71 0.49
N THR A 22 -26.40 7.49 0.63
CA THR A 22 -25.29 7.18 1.55
C THR A 22 -23.98 7.83 1.12
N LEU A 23 -23.69 7.87 -0.16
CA LEU A 23 -22.52 8.55 -0.72
C LEU A 23 -22.59 10.07 -0.49
N ALA A 24 -23.75 10.68 -0.75
CA ALA A 24 -23.98 12.11 -0.50
C ALA A 24 -23.82 12.45 1.00
N LEU A 25 -24.34 11.61 1.89
CA LEU A 25 -24.17 11.78 3.34
C LEU A 25 -22.71 11.77 3.74
N TYR A 26 -21.91 10.85 3.18
CA TYR A 26 -20.47 10.82 3.42
C TYR A 26 -19.80 12.14 3.01
N PHE A 27 -20.08 12.66 1.82
CA PHE A 27 -19.49 13.93 1.37
C PHE A 27 -19.97 15.12 2.18
N ILE A 28 -21.24 15.15 2.59
CA ILE A 28 -21.78 16.23 3.45
C ILE A 28 -21.05 16.23 4.80
N LEU A 29 -20.85 15.07 5.40
CA LEU A 29 -20.12 14.95 6.67
C LEU A 29 -18.65 15.37 6.49
N LEU A 30 -17.98 14.89 5.45
CA LEU A 30 -16.59 15.21 5.15
C LEU A 30 -16.40 16.73 4.94
N LEU A 31 -17.20 17.32 4.05
CA LEU A 31 -17.13 18.76 3.75
C LEU A 31 -17.56 19.61 4.93
N GLY A 32 -18.55 19.15 5.72
CA GLY A 32 -18.97 19.81 6.96
C GLY A 32 -17.85 19.92 7.98
N VAL A 33 -17.10 18.82 8.19
CA VAL A 33 -15.94 18.82 9.07
C VAL A 33 -14.79 19.65 8.50
N ALA A 34 -14.51 19.51 7.21
CA ALA A 34 -13.51 20.34 6.55
C ALA A 34 -13.85 21.84 6.75
N TRP A 35 -15.08 22.23 6.47
CA TRP A 35 -15.53 23.62 6.66
C TRP A 35 -15.45 24.10 8.12
N TRP A 36 -15.82 23.25 9.08
CA TRP A 36 -15.69 23.58 10.50
C TRP A 36 -14.20 23.82 10.87
N VAL A 37 -13.27 22.99 10.37
CA VAL A 37 -11.83 23.18 10.61
C VAL A 37 -11.33 24.46 9.92
N LEU A 38 -11.78 24.74 8.70
CA LEU A 38 -11.37 25.92 7.94
C LEU A 38 -11.74 27.24 8.61
N ARG A 39 -12.77 27.26 9.46
CA ARG A 39 -13.14 28.43 10.28
C ARG A 39 -12.17 28.71 11.43
N GLN A 40 -11.30 27.75 11.76
CA GLN A 40 -10.29 27.93 12.80
C GLN A 40 -9.05 28.59 12.19
N ARG A 41 -8.52 29.58 12.89
CA ARG A 41 -7.32 30.30 12.41
C ARG A 41 -6.11 29.36 12.35
N THR A 42 -5.31 29.50 11.27
CA THR A 42 -4.05 28.80 11.02
C THR A 42 -2.97 29.82 10.69
N ASP A 43 -2.62 30.63 11.68
CA ASP A 43 -1.76 31.80 11.48
C ASP A 43 -0.28 31.45 11.65
N THR A 44 0.04 30.30 12.26
CA THR A 44 1.42 29.85 12.50
C THR A 44 1.78 28.59 11.72
N SER A 45 3.07 28.43 11.45
CA SER A 45 3.59 27.20 10.84
C SER A 45 3.30 25.97 11.71
N GLN A 46 3.30 26.12 13.02
CA GLN A 46 2.93 25.03 13.95
C GLN A 46 1.45 24.64 13.83
N ASP A 47 0.54 25.63 13.67
CA ASP A 47 -0.88 25.33 13.45
C ASP A 47 -1.12 24.61 12.13
N TYR A 48 -0.45 25.05 11.07
CA TYR A 48 -0.63 24.51 9.71
C TYR A 48 0.01 23.13 9.54
N PHE A 49 1.28 22.96 9.92
CA PHE A 49 2.05 21.75 9.67
C PHE A 49 1.95 20.69 10.78
N LEU A 50 1.64 21.11 12.03
CA LEU A 50 1.57 20.21 13.20
C LEU A 50 0.24 20.32 13.95
N ALA A 51 -0.82 20.84 13.33
CA ALA A 51 -2.14 21.03 13.94
C ALA A 51 -2.10 21.69 15.34
N GLY A 52 -1.12 22.59 15.57
CA GLY A 52 -0.89 23.29 16.82
C GLY A 52 -0.43 22.39 17.97
N LYS A 53 0.01 21.18 17.70
CA LYS A 53 0.34 20.14 18.72
C LYS A 53 -0.79 19.88 19.71
N LYS A 54 -2.03 19.78 19.23
CA LYS A 54 -3.24 19.58 20.04
C LYS A 54 -3.93 18.24 19.82
N ALA A 55 -3.38 17.37 18.95
CA ALA A 55 -4.00 16.08 18.64
C ALA A 55 -4.00 15.12 19.83
N GLY A 56 -5.17 14.51 20.10
CA GLY A 56 -5.33 13.43 21.06
C GLY A 56 -5.12 12.06 20.42
N TRP A 57 -4.99 11.02 21.23
CA TRP A 57 -4.66 9.66 20.81
C TRP A 57 -5.64 9.07 19.79
N LEU A 58 -6.95 9.33 19.96
CA LEU A 58 -7.99 8.83 19.04
C LEU A 58 -7.78 9.39 17.62
N LEU A 59 -7.55 10.70 17.53
CA LEU A 59 -7.33 11.40 16.27
C LEU A 59 -6.03 10.93 15.60
N ILE A 60 -4.96 10.75 16.38
CA ILE A 60 -3.67 10.27 15.89
C ILE A 60 -3.80 8.84 15.36
N GLY A 61 -4.40 7.93 16.13
CA GLY A 61 -4.50 6.52 15.73
C GLY A 61 -5.43 6.30 14.54
N ALA A 62 -6.56 7.01 14.48
CA ALA A 62 -7.45 7.00 13.32
C ALA A 62 -6.74 7.55 12.08
N SER A 63 -6.01 8.65 12.23
CA SER A 63 -5.25 9.24 11.14
C SER A 63 -4.10 8.35 10.66
N LEU A 64 -3.36 7.69 11.57
CA LEU A 64 -2.34 6.70 11.22
C LEU A 64 -2.93 5.56 10.39
N PHE A 65 -4.10 5.07 10.75
CA PHE A 65 -4.81 4.04 10.00
C PHE A 65 -5.29 4.54 8.63
N ALA A 66 -6.06 5.64 8.59
CA ALA A 66 -6.60 6.18 7.36
C ALA A 66 -5.52 6.57 6.35
N SER A 67 -4.41 7.14 6.83
CA SER A 67 -3.27 7.48 5.97
C SER A 67 -2.62 6.26 5.34
N ASN A 68 -2.57 5.13 6.07
CA ASN A 68 -1.99 3.89 5.56
C ASN A 68 -2.89 3.20 4.55
N ILE A 69 -4.22 3.26 4.73
CA ILE A 69 -5.16 2.54 3.88
C ILE A 69 -5.48 3.38 2.64
N GLY A 70 -4.93 2.96 1.52
CA GLY A 70 -5.23 3.48 0.19
C GLY A 70 -5.98 2.45 -0.65
N SER A 71 -6.17 2.76 -1.93
CA SER A 71 -6.77 1.84 -2.91
C SER A 71 -5.96 0.57 -3.09
N GLU A 72 -4.64 0.66 -2.94
CA GLU A 72 -3.73 -0.48 -2.95
C GLU A 72 -4.07 -1.51 -1.86
N HIS A 73 -4.71 -1.09 -0.76
CA HIS A 73 -5.20 -2.01 0.27
C HIS A 73 -6.56 -2.61 -0.10
N LEU A 74 -7.54 -1.78 -0.50
CA LEU A 74 -8.88 -2.31 -0.81
C LEU A 74 -8.89 -3.20 -2.06
N VAL A 75 -8.21 -2.78 -3.11
CA VAL A 75 -8.15 -3.53 -4.37
C VAL A 75 -6.99 -4.52 -4.36
N GLY A 76 -5.80 -4.08 -3.96
CA GLY A 76 -4.59 -4.89 -4.02
C GLY A 76 -4.55 -6.01 -2.98
N LEU A 77 -4.92 -5.77 -1.71
CA LEU A 77 -4.96 -6.83 -0.70
C LEU A 77 -6.11 -7.82 -0.96
N ALA A 78 -7.28 -7.34 -1.42
CA ALA A 78 -8.35 -8.25 -1.81
C ALA A 78 -7.96 -9.07 -3.05
N GLY A 79 -7.32 -8.44 -4.03
CA GLY A 79 -6.77 -9.14 -5.18
C GLY A 79 -5.77 -10.22 -4.79
N THR A 80 -4.81 -9.90 -3.91
CA THR A 80 -3.85 -10.88 -3.40
C THR A 80 -4.54 -11.95 -2.53
N GLY A 81 -5.56 -11.58 -1.75
CA GLY A 81 -6.42 -12.53 -1.04
C GLY A 81 -7.08 -13.55 -1.97
N ALA A 82 -7.51 -13.09 -3.15
CA ALA A 82 -8.09 -13.96 -4.17
C ALA A 82 -7.05 -14.84 -4.89
N SER A 83 -5.84 -14.34 -5.14
CA SER A 83 -4.78 -15.10 -5.85
C SER A 83 -3.94 -15.98 -4.95
N ASP A 84 -3.50 -15.46 -3.79
CA ASP A 84 -2.47 -16.04 -2.93
C ASP A 84 -2.94 -16.27 -1.48
N GLY A 85 -4.15 -15.82 -1.16
CA GLY A 85 -4.75 -15.99 0.15
C GLY A 85 -4.06 -15.17 1.24
N MET A 86 -3.82 -15.82 2.40
CA MET A 86 -3.30 -15.17 3.61
C MET A 86 -1.82 -14.77 3.56
N ALA A 87 -1.06 -15.15 2.54
CA ALA A 87 0.38 -14.86 2.48
C ALA A 87 0.71 -13.37 2.65
N MET A 88 -0.16 -12.49 2.13
CA MET A 88 0.03 -11.04 2.22
C MET A 88 -0.25 -10.47 3.62
N ALA A 89 -0.90 -11.23 4.51
CA ALA A 89 -1.20 -10.79 5.86
C ALA A 89 0.07 -10.45 6.68
N HIS A 90 1.24 -11.00 6.34
CA HIS A 90 2.50 -10.61 6.96
C HIS A 90 2.71 -9.09 7.00
N TYR A 91 2.36 -8.37 5.93
CA TYR A 91 2.52 -6.91 5.87
C TYR A 91 1.55 -6.17 6.82
N GLU A 92 0.37 -6.73 7.05
CA GLU A 92 -0.60 -6.17 8.01
C GLU A 92 -0.22 -6.52 9.46
N LEU A 93 0.33 -7.71 9.67
CA LEU A 93 0.81 -8.18 10.98
C LEU A 93 2.07 -7.43 11.47
N HIS A 94 2.73 -6.64 10.61
CA HIS A 94 3.75 -5.68 11.05
C HIS A 94 3.19 -4.48 11.84
N ALA A 95 1.95 -4.56 12.32
CA ALA A 95 1.34 -3.60 13.24
C ALA A 95 2.24 -3.26 14.45
N TRP A 96 3.09 -4.18 14.89
CA TRP A 96 4.08 -3.95 15.95
C TRP A 96 5.11 -2.85 15.62
N CYS A 97 5.33 -2.52 14.34
CA CYS A 97 6.19 -1.39 13.96
C CYS A 97 5.63 -0.06 14.48
N LEU A 98 4.29 0.08 14.56
CA LEU A 98 3.66 1.24 15.21
C LEU A 98 3.97 1.32 16.70
N LEU A 99 4.09 0.16 17.36
CA LEU A 99 4.55 0.13 18.77
C LEU A 99 5.99 0.63 18.87
N THR A 100 6.86 0.25 17.92
CA THR A 100 8.24 0.76 17.85
C THR A 100 8.26 2.28 17.68
N LEU A 101 7.39 2.83 16.82
CA LEU A 101 7.22 4.29 16.74
C LEU A 101 6.86 4.88 18.10
N GLY A 102 5.82 4.39 18.77
CA GLY A 102 5.30 4.97 20.00
C GLY A 102 6.22 4.80 21.22
N TRP A 103 6.83 3.63 21.37
CA TRP A 103 7.67 3.33 22.53
C TRP A 103 9.13 3.77 22.37
N ILE A 104 9.67 3.70 21.14
CA ILE A 104 11.09 3.96 20.87
C ILE A 104 11.30 5.34 20.24
N MET A 105 10.64 5.66 19.12
CA MET A 105 10.98 6.84 18.34
C MET A 105 10.33 8.12 18.84
N VAL A 106 9.08 8.09 19.27
CA VAL A 106 8.34 9.26 19.75
C VAL A 106 9.10 10.02 20.86
N PRO A 107 9.69 9.39 21.89
CA PRO A 107 10.48 10.11 22.89
C PRO A 107 11.62 10.93 22.31
N PHE A 108 12.28 10.46 21.27
CA PHE A 108 13.38 11.18 20.62
C PHE A 108 12.88 12.32 19.77
N TYR A 109 11.82 12.12 19.00
CA TYR A 109 11.23 13.14 18.14
C TYR A 109 10.68 14.30 18.95
N GLU A 110 9.97 14.02 20.04
CA GLU A 110 9.42 15.07 20.90
C GLU A 110 10.53 15.90 21.58
N ARG A 111 11.55 15.23 22.14
CA ARG A 111 12.73 15.92 22.74
C ARG A 111 13.45 16.81 21.76
N SER A 112 13.49 16.37 20.50
CA SER A 112 14.15 17.13 19.44
C SER A 112 13.35 18.35 19.00
N GLY A 113 12.05 18.43 19.32
CA GLY A 113 11.19 19.55 18.94
C GLY A 113 11.09 19.76 17.42
N ILE A 114 11.15 18.68 16.64
CA ILE A 114 11.22 18.73 15.18
C ILE A 114 9.86 18.95 14.54
N TYR A 115 9.86 19.52 13.34
CA TYR A 115 8.72 19.60 12.42
C TYR A 115 8.72 18.45 11.41
N THR A 116 9.91 17.96 11.06
CA THR A 116 10.09 16.94 10.04
C THR A 116 11.04 15.86 10.51
N VAL A 117 10.84 14.65 9.99
CA VAL A 117 11.74 13.53 10.27
C VAL A 117 13.17 13.77 9.74
N PRO A 118 13.36 14.36 8.54
CA PRO A 118 14.71 14.77 8.11
C PRO A 118 15.39 15.77 9.05
N GLU A 119 14.65 16.65 9.73
CA GLU A 119 15.21 17.56 10.73
C GLU A 119 15.86 16.81 11.91
N PHE A 120 15.30 15.64 12.29
CA PHE A 120 15.94 14.79 13.29
C PHE A 120 17.32 14.32 12.84
N LEU A 121 17.46 13.93 11.57
CA LEU A 121 18.76 13.54 11.01
C LEU A 121 19.77 14.69 10.99
N GLU A 122 19.32 15.92 10.75
CA GLU A 122 20.20 17.09 10.87
C GLU A 122 20.75 17.24 12.30
N LYS A 123 19.85 17.19 13.29
CA LYS A 123 20.25 17.31 14.70
C LYS A 123 21.14 16.16 15.16
N ARG A 124 20.91 14.97 14.63
CA ARG A 124 21.68 13.77 14.97
C ARG A 124 23.00 13.64 14.24
N TYR A 125 23.07 14.09 12.98
CA TYR A 125 24.21 13.88 12.09
C TYR A 125 24.71 15.16 11.42
N SER A 126 23.99 15.64 10.41
CA SER A 126 24.41 16.79 9.60
C SER A 126 23.27 17.38 8.76
N PRO A 127 23.41 18.64 8.30
CA PRO A 127 22.50 19.28 7.35
C PRO A 127 22.33 18.50 6.05
N PHE A 128 23.40 17.83 5.57
CA PHE A 128 23.36 17.02 4.37
C PHE A 128 22.34 15.87 4.50
N ALA A 129 22.31 15.16 5.64
CA ALA A 129 21.37 14.08 5.86
C ALA A 129 19.90 14.54 5.78
N ARG A 130 19.60 15.76 6.28
CA ARG A 130 18.27 16.38 6.15
C ARG A 130 17.93 16.65 4.69
N TRP A 131 18.80 17.33 3.96
CA TRP A 131 18.58 17.66 2.55
C TRP A 131 18.39 16.41 1.69
N PHE A 132 19.28 15.44 1.86
CA PHE A 132 19.21 14.18 1.12
C PHE A 132 17.87 13.48 1.32
N LEU A 133 17.48 13.27 2.58
CA LEU A 133 16.23 12.56 2.88
C LEU A 133 15.00 13.35 2.41
N SER A 134 14.98 14.68 2.58
CA SER A 134 13.85 15.51 2.15
C SER A 134 13.65 15.47 0.64
N ILE A 135 14.73 15.57 -0.15
CA ILE A 135 14.65 15.53 -1.62
C ILE A 135 14.23 14.14 -2.08
N VAL A 136 14.86 13.08 -1.56
CA VAL A 136 14.52 11.69 -1.92
C VAL A 136 13.06 11.39 -1.58
N SER A 137 12.57 11.83 -0.41
CA SER A 137 11.18 11.62 0.00
C SER A 137 10.19 12.36 -0.91
N LEU A 138 10.46 13.61 -1.28
CA LEU A 138 9.59 14.38 -2.19
C LEU A 138 9.47 13.70 -3.55
N ILE A 139 10.61 13.29 -4.14
CA ILE A 139 10.62 12.58 -5.43
C ILE A 139 9.87 11.25 -5.31
N ALA A 140 10.17 10.45 -4.28
CA ALA A 140 9.54 9.17 -4.06
C ALA A 140 8.01 9.29 -3.89
N TYR A 141 7.52 10.32 -3.18
CA TYR A 141 6.08 10.54 -2.98
C TYR A 141 5.35 10.85 -4.29
N ILE A 142 5.96 11.69 -5.15
CA ILE A 142 5.37 12.01 -6.46
C ILE A 142 5.33 10.75 -7.32
N MET A 143 6.46 10.05 -7.43
CA MET A 143 6.60 8.90 -8.34
C MET A 143 5.81 7.66 -7.89
N THR A 144 5.54 7.52 -6.61
CA THR A 144 4.88 6.32 -6.06
C THR A 144 3.52 6.63 -5.48
N LYS A 145 3.46 7.17 -4.27
CA LYS A 145 2.22 7.24 -3.47
C LYS A 145 1.12 8.07 -4.11
N ILE A 146 1.46 9.29 -4.58
CA ILE A 146 0.44 10.20 -5.13
C ILE A 146 -0.07 9.64 -6.46
N SER A 147 0.83 9.30 -7.36
CA SER A 147 0.47 8.86 -8.70
C SER A 147 -0.29 7.52 -8.68
N ILE A 148 0.10 6.58 -7.82
CA ILE A 148 -0.61 5.31 -7.64
C ILE A 148 -2.02 5.54 -7.10
N ALA A 149 -2.16 6.41 -6.09
CA ALA A 149 -3.47 6.73 -5.54
C ALA A 149 -4.39 7.39 -6.58
N LEU A 150 -3.85 8.26 -7.43
CA LEU A 150 -4.60 8.89 -8.53
C LEU A 150 -5.02 7.89 -9.60
N PHE A 151 -4.09 7.05 -10.04
CA PHE A 151 -4.37 6.00 -11.01
C PHE A 151 -5.47 5.06 -10.51
N ALA A 152 -5.34 4.59 -9.28
CA ALA A 152 -6.33 3.73 -8.67
C ALA A 152 -7.68 4.45 -8.48
N GLY A 153 -7.68 5.73 -8.13
CA GLY A 153 -8.89 6.56 -8.06
C GLY A 153 -9.61 6.68 -9.38
N GLY A 154 -8.87 6.95 -10.46
CA GLY A 154 -9.40 6.98 -11.82
C GLY A 154 -9.98 5.63 -12.25
N THR A 155 -9.26 4.53 -11.98
CA THR A 155 -9.69 3.16 -12.29
C THR A 155 -10.98 2.80 -11.55
N VAL A 156 -11.04 3.06 -10.24
CA VAL A 156 -12.23 2.82 -9.42
C VAL A 156 -13.42 3.64 -9.92
N PHE A 157 -13.20 4.91 -10.23
CA PHE A 157 -14.25 5.77 -10.75
C PHE A 157 -14.79 5.27 -12.09
N SER A 158 -13.92 4.86 -13.02
CA SER A 158 -14.35 4.27 -14.31
C SER A 158 -15.11 2.95 -14.13
N ALA A 159 -14.76 2.15 -13.13
CA ALA A 159 -15.48 0.90 -12.85
C ALA A 159 -16.89 1.15 -12.28
N ILE A 160 -17.07 2.21 -11.49
CA ILE A 160 -18.36 2.60 -10.91
C ILE A 160 -19.26 3.29 -11.94
N PHE A 161 -18.67 4.11 -12.81
CA PHE A 161 -19.36 4.89 -13.84
C PHE A 161 -18.96 4.40 -15.24
N PRO A 162 -19.64 3.36 -15.78
CA PRO A 162 -19.29 2.81 -17.09
C PRO A 162 -19.68 3.73 -18.27
N VAL A 163 -20.57 4.71 -18.05
CA VAL A 163 -20.95 5.72 -19.03
C VAL A 163 -20.29 7.04 -18.67
N ASP A 164 -19.77 7.75 -19.67
CA ASP A 164 -19.08 9.02 -19.45
C ASP A 164 -19.96 10.04 -18.71
N VAL A 165 -19.51 10.42 -17.52
CA VAL A 165 -20.19 11.42 -16.65
C VAL A 165 -20.14 12.81 -17.28
N ILE A 166 -19.03 13.10 -17.97
CA ILE A 166 -18.85 14.33 -18.77
C ILE A 166 -18.65 13.87 -20.21
N PRO A 167 -19.56 14.24 -21.14
CA PRO A 167 -19.46 13.84 -22.53
C PRO A 167 -18.10 14.17 -23.14
N GLY A 168 -17.43 13.15 -23.70
CA GLY A 168 -16.15 13.29 -24.35
C GLY A 168 -14.93 13.29 -23.43
N ILE A 169 -15.11 13.12 -22.11
CA ILE A 169 -14.02 12.98 -21.15
C ILE A 169 -14.11 11.59 -20.51
N ASN A 170 -13.06 10.79 -20.66
CA ASN A 170 -12.97 9.47 -20.06
C ASN A 170 -13.13 9.58 -18.53
N ASN A 171 -14.00 8.74 -17.97
CA ASN A 171 -14.30 8.69 -16.54
C ASN A 171 -13.09 8.48 -15.64
N PHE A 172 -12.03 7.83 -16.14
CA PHE A 172 -10.75 7.73 -15.43
C PHE A 172 -10.22 9.12 -15.06
N TRP A 173 -10.17 10.04 -16.01
CA TRP A 173 -9.66 11.39 -15.76
C TRP A 173 -10.62 12.23 -14.90
N VAL A 174 -11.95 12.05 -15.08
CA VAL A 174 -12.94 12.70 -14.23
C VAL A 174 -12.72 12.30 -12.77
N GLY A 175 -12.54 11.01 -12.50
CA GLY A 175 -12.27 10.48 -11.17
C GLY A 175 -10.94 10.95 -10.60
N ALA A 176 -9.86 10.77 -11.33
CA ALA A 176 -8.50 11.14 -10.87
C ALA A 176 -8.39 12.64 -10.56
N VAL A 177 -8.82 13.49 -11.48
CA VAL A 177 -8.77 14.97 -11.33
C VAL A 177 -9.74 15.44 -10.25
N GLY A 178 -10.99 14.91 -10.25
CA GLY A 178 -12.00 15.29 -9.26
C GLY A 178 -11.54 14.99 -7.82
N MET A 179 -10.96 13.81 -7.59
CA MET A 179 -10.46 13.42 -6.28
C MET A 179 -9.27 14.27 -5.83
N VAL A 180 -8.33 14.57 -6.74
CA VAL A 180 -7.18 15.44 -6.44
C VAL A 180 -7.65 16.85 -6.09
N LEU A 181 -8.54 17.43 -6.87
CA LEU A 181 -9.04 18.79 -6.63
C LEU A 181 -9.79 18.87 -5.30
N LEU A 182 -10.66 17.93 -5.02
CA LEU A 182 -11.41 17.89 -3.76
C LEU A 182 -10.48 17.70 -2.55
N THR A 183 -9.55 16.76 -2.63
CA THR A 183 -8.58 16.49 -1.57
C THR A 183 -7.60 17.65 -1.38
N GLY A 184 -7.09 18.18 -2.49
CA GLY A 184 -6.18 19.32 -2.49
C GLY A 184 -6.83 20.55 -1.87
N PHE A 185 -8.10 20.82 -2.17
CA PHE A 185 -8.83 21.98 -1.66
C PHE A 185 -8.81 22.06 -0.12
N TYR A 186 -9.28 21.03 0.57
CA TYR A 186 -9.30 21.10 2.04
C TYR A 186 -7.91 20.96 2.67
N THR A 187 -6.98 20.27 2.01
CA THR A 187 -5.60 20.12 2.51
C THR A 187 -4.83 21.43 2.39
N VAL A 188 -4.93 22.12 1.24
CA VAL A 188 -4.26 23.42 1.00
C VAL A 188 -4.72 24.48 1.99
N ILE A 189 -6.01 24.53 2.31
CA ILE A 189 -6.54 25.57 3.20
C ILE A 189 -6.33 25.20 4.68
N GLY A 190 -6.62 23.96 5.06
CA GLY A 190 -6.68 23.56 6.46
C GLY A 190 -5.42 22.90 7.03
N GLY A 191 -4.44 22.55 6.18
CA GLY A 191 -3.20 21.88 6.59
C GLY A 191 -3.45 20.57 7.35
N LEU A 192 -2.51 20.19 8.21
CA LEU A 192 -2.58 18.92 8.97
C LEU A 192 -3.83 18.80 9.84
N ARG A 193 -4.36 19.91 10.37
CA ARG A 193 -5.56 19.87 11.21
C ARG A 193 -6.78 19.37 10.41
N ALA A 194 -6.98 19.87 9.18
CA ALA A 194 -8.05 19.39 8.32
C ALA A 194 -7.87 17.90 7.99
N VAL A 195 -6.65 17.51 7.66
CA VAL A 195 -6.31 16.10 7.36
C VAL A 195 -6.70 15.20 8.53
N LEU A 196 -6.27 15.49 9.76
CA LEU A 196 -6.54 14.67 10.94
C LEU A 196 -8.03 14.48 11.21
N TYR A 197 -8.83 15.53 11.12
CA TYR A 197 -10.27 15.46 11.43
C TYR A 197 -11.08 14.80 10.30
N THR A 198 -10.71 15.03 9.03
CA THR A 198 -11.35 14.33 7.91
C THR A 198 -11.00 12.85 7.92
N GLU A 199 -9.75 12.48 8.26
CA GLU A 199 -9.30 11.10 8.39
C GLU A 199 -10.01 10.32 9.51
N LEU A 200 -10.46 10.98 10.57
CA LEU A 200 -11.28 10.33 11.60
C LEU A 200 -12.61 9.83 11.04
N ILE A 201 -13.30 10.64 10.23
CA ILE A 201 -14.53 10.24 9.55
C ILE A 201 -14.24 9.15 8.52
N GLN A 202 -13.20 9.35 7.73
CA GLN A 202 -12.78 8.39 6.70
C GLN A 202 -12.44 7.03 7.31
N THR A 203 -11.79 6.99 8.48
CA THR A 203 -11.54 5.75 9.23
C THR A 203 -12.85 5.03 9.58
N ALA A 204 -13.84 5.75 10.09
CA ALA A 204 -15.13 5.14 10.43
C ALA A 204 -15.83 4.58 9.19
N VAL A 205 -15.90 5.36 8.12
CA VAL A 205 -16.55 4.92 6.85
C VAL A 205 -15.82 3.71 6.25
N LEU A 206 -14.48 3.71 6.27
CA LEU A 206 -13.65 2.57 5.83
C LEU A 206 -13.96 1.30 6.61
N LEU A 207 -13.96 1.39 7.93
CA LEU A 207 -14.19 0.23 8.80
C LEU A 207 -15.61 -0.33 8.62
N PHE A 208 -16.62 0.53 8.63
CA PHE A 208 -18.01 0.10 8.48
C PHE A 208 -18.30 -0.44 7.08
N GLY A 209 -17.83 0.24 6.03
CA GLY A 209 -17.99 -0.21 4.65
C GLY A 209 -17.33 -1.56 4.39
N SER A 210 -16.08 -1.73 4.82
CA SER A 210 -15.33 -2.97 4.64
C SER A 210 -15.87 -4.11 5.52
N ALA A 211 -16.34 -3.80 6.74
CA ALA A 211 -17.00 -4.78 7.60
C ALA A 211 -18.31 -5.30 6.97
N ALA A 212 -19.08 -4.45 6.29
CA ALA A 212 -20.26 -4.86 5.57
C ALA A 212 -19.92 -5.87 4.46
N VAL A 213 -18.87 -5.59 3.66
CA VAL A 213 -18.39 -6.53 2.62
C VAL A 213 -17.99 -7.86 3.22
N PHE A 214 -17.22 -7.84 4.31
CA PHE A 214 -16.75 -9.05 4.99
C PHE A 214 -17.92 -9.88 5.54
N ILE A 215 -18.84 -9.27 6.30
CA ILE A 215 -19.93 -9.97 6.97
C ILE A 215 -20.89 -10.57 5.93
N ILE A 216 -21.32 -9.77 4.96
CA ILE A 216 -22.29 -10.21 3.94
C ILE A 216 -21.65 -11.25 3.03
N GLY A 217 -20.41 -11.02 2.57
CA GLY A 217 -19.69 -12.00 1.76
C GLY A 217 -19.47 -13.31 2.50
N LEU A 218 -19.18 -13.27 3.81
CA LEU A 218 -19.02 -14.47 4.63
C LEU A 218 -20.35 -15.22 4.80
N GLN A 219 -21.47 -14.52 4.93
CA GLN A 219 -22.80 -15.12 4.95
C GLN A 219 -23.15 -15.77 3.61
N GLN A 220 -22.85 -15.10 2.50
CA GLN A 220 -23.12 -15.59 1.14
C GLN A 220 -22.37 -16.91 0.86
N ILE A 221 -21.09 -17.00 1.22
CA ILE A 221 -20.33 -18.24 0.98
C ILE A 221 -20.73 -19.41 1.89
N GLY A 222 -21.52 -19.17 2.95
CA GLY A 222 -21.95 -20.19 3.91
C GLY A 222 -21.15 -20.23 5.20
N GLY A 223 -20.45 -19.14 5.54
CA GLY A 223 -19.71 -18.96 6.79
C GLY A 223 -18.24 -19.34 6.71
N TRP A 224 -17.55 -19.20 7.85
CA TRP A 224 -16.09 -19.37 7.94
C TRP A 224 -15.59 -20.77 7.58
N ASN A 225 -16.30 -21.80 8.04
CA ASN A 225 -15.91 -23.19 7.78
C ASN A 225 -16.06 -23.55 6.30
N GLU A 226 -17.11 -23.04 5.65
CA GLU A 226 -17.32 -23.28 4.23
C GLU A 226 -16.29 -22.49 3.40
N LEU A 227 -15.95 -21.25 3.79
CA LEU A 227 -14.85 -20.51 3.19
C LEU A 227 -13.55 -21.33 3.27
N LYS A 228 -13.20 -21.81 4.46
CA LYS A 228 -11.97 -22.60 4.66
C LYS A 228 -11.96 -23.82 3.74
N LYS A 229 -13.05 -24.57 3.70
CA LYS A 229 -13.19 -25.76 2.86
C LYS A 229 -13.05 -25.44 1.37
N THR A 230 -13.62 -24.31 0.94
CA THR A 230 -13.64 -23.92 -0.47
C THR A 230 -12.29 -23.43 -0.98
N VAL A 231 -11.49 -22.74 -0.14
CA VAL A 231 -10.26 -22.06 -0.58
C VAL A 231 -8.98 -22.77 -0.15
N HIS A 232 -9.08 -23.90 0.58
CA HIS A 232 -7.91 -24.62 1.07
C HIS A 232 -7.94 -26.09 0.57
N GLY A 233 -6.80 -26.52 0.01
CA GLY A 233 -6.62 -27.88 -0.45
C GLY A 233 -7.35 -28.25 -1.76
N THR A 234 -8.00 -27.29 -2.41
CA THR A 234 -8.63 -27.49 -3.73
C THR A 234 -7.61 -27.41 -4.85
N ASP A 235 -7.75 -28.27 -5.85
CA ASP A 235 -6.88 -28.24 -7.02
C ASP A 235 -7.25 -27.05 -7.91
N LYS A 236 -6.26 -26.19 -8.15
CA LYS A 236 -6.39 -25.00 -9.02
C LYS A 236 -5.64 -25.22 -10.32
N ILE A 237 -6.29 -24.95 -11.39
CA ILE A 237 -5.62 -24.95 -12.70
C ILE A 237 -5.12 -23.53 -12.94
N VAL A 238 -3.80 -23.38 -12.97
CA VAL A 238 -3.15 -22.10 -13.18
C VAL A 238 -2.89 -21.90 -14.68
N ALA A 239 -3.44 -20.82 -15.24
CA ALA A 239 -3.05 -20.36 -16.57
C ALA A 239 -1.63 -19.78 -16.48
N HIS A 240 -0.68 -20.37 -17.19
CA HIS A 240 0.68 -19.87 -17.20
C HIS A 240 0.78 -18.59 -18.03
N LYS A 241 1.65 -17.71 -17.58
CA LYS A 241 2.11 -16.56 -18.36
C LYS A 241 2.69 -17.07 -19.68
N VAL A 242 2.25 -16.46 -20.76
CA VAL A 242 2.74 -16.78 -22.08
C VAL A 242 4.12 -16.15 -22.22
N ILE A 243 5.16 -16.98 -22.29
CA ILE A 243 6.55 -16.54 -22.46
C ILE A 243 6.97 -16.85 -23.90
N ASP A 244 7.47 -15.85 -24.60
CA ASP A 244 8.07 -16.02 -25.93
C ASP A 244 9.34 -16.89 -25.82
N PRO A 245 9.40 -18.07 -26.46
CA PRO A 245 10.53 -18.97 -26.36
C PRO A 245 11.82 -18.42 -26.95
N GLU A 246 11.73 -17.43 -27.83
CA GLU A 246 12.92 -16.85 -28.50
C GLU A 246 13.60 -15.80 -27.64
N ASN A 247 12.84 -15.03 -26.86
CA ASN A 247 13.38 -13.92 -26.07
C ASN A 247 13.09 -14.01 -24.55
N GLY A 248 12.34 -15.03 -24.11
CA GLY A 248 12.01 -15.24 -22.71
C GLY A 248 11.08 -14.19 -22.08
N LYS A 249 10.52 -13.28 -22.89
CA LYS A 249 9.63 -12.20 -22.42
C LYS A 249 8.19 -12.68 -22.37
N GLN A 250 7.42 -12.10 -21.44
CA GLN A 250 5.97 -12.29 -21.43
C GLN A 250 5.36 -11.54 -22.64
N LEU A 251 4.56 -12.25 -23.43
CA LEU A 251 3.87 -11.65 -24.56
C LEU A 251 2.87 -10.59 -24.13
N VAL A 252 2.84 -9.52 -24.89
CA VAL A 252 1.85 -8.45 -24.78
C VAL A 252 1.02 -8.40 -26.06
N ASP A 253 -0.26 -8.06 -25.95
CA ASP A 253 -1.11 -7.82 -27.10
C ASP A 253 -0.75 -6.51 -27.83
N GLN A 254 -1.41 -6.23 -28.95
CA GLN A 254 -1.20 -5.00 -29.72
C GLN A 254 -1.48 -3.70 -28.92
N LYS A 255 -2.11 -3.81 -27.74
CA LYS A 255 -2.40 -2.70 -26.82
C LYS A 255 -1.45 -2.67 -25.61
N GLY A 256 -0.38 -3.47 -25.61
CA GLY A 256 0.57 -3.56 -24.51
C GLY A 256 0.07 -4.32 -23.28
N LYS A 257 -1.09 -5.00 -23.34
CA LYS A 257 -1.60 -5.81 -22.23
C LYS A 257 -0.98 -7.20 -22.25
N LEU A 258 -0.64 -7.71 -21.06
CA LEU A 258 -0.09 -9.04 -20.89
C LEU A 258 -1.06 -10.11 -21.40
N VAL A 259 -0.57 -10.98 -22.26
CA VAL A 259 -1.35 -12.09 -22.82
C VAL A 259 -1.28 -13.27 -21.85
N TYR A 260 -2.45 -13.75 -21.43
CA TYR A 260 -2.60 -14.98 -20.67
C TYR A 260 -3.27 -16.01 -21.57
N VAL A 261 -2.78 -17.25 -21.58
CA VAL A 261 -3.47 -18.32 -22.26
C VAL A 261 -4.72 -18.67 -21.49
N LYS A 262 -5.85 -18.38 -22.10
CA LYS A 262 -7.16 -18.81 -21.61
C LYS A 262 -7.39 -20.25 -22.01
N ARG A 263 -7.90 -21.07 -21.09
CA ARG A 263 -8.33 -22.44 -21.40
C ARG A 263 -9.51 -22.44 -22.35
N PRO A 264 -9.56 -23.41 -23.29
CA PRO A 264 -10.78 -23.63 -24.07
C PRO A 264 -11.91 -24.05 -23.12
N LYS A 265 -13.06 -23.41 -23.26
CA LYS A 265 -14.30 -23.79 -22.59
C LYS A 265 -14.83 -25.04 -23.25
N TYR A 266 -14.66 -26.20 -22.62
CA TYR A 266 -15.33 -27.41 -23.02
C TYR A 266 -16.72 -27.46 -22.37
N ILE A 267 -17.74 -27.05 -23.07
CA ILE A 267 -19.12 -27.34 -22.74
C ILE A 267 -19.79 -27.72 -24.04
N GLY A 268 -20.48 -28.88 -24.04
CA GLY A 268 -21.08 -29.58 -25.16
C GLY A 268 -21.68 -28.76 -26.28
N GLU A 269 -21.78 -29.39 -27.44
CA GLU A 269 -22.46 -29.01 -28.69
C GLU A 269 -22.50 -27.50 -29.01
N GLY A 270 -21.64 -27.06 -29.92
CA GLY A 270 -21.64 -25.70 -30.45
C GLY A 270 -20.38 -24.91 -30.23
N VAL A 271 -19.26 -25.56 -30.08
CA VAL A 271 -17.93 -24.93 -29.94
C VAL A 271 -17.46 -24.40 -31.27
N GLY A 272 -18.03 -23.32 -31.70
CA GLY A 272 -17.49 -22.52 -32.74
C GLY A 272 -17.24 -21.14 -32.20
N LYS A 273 -16.03 -20.72 -31.98
CA LYS A 273 -15.58 -19.32 -32.04
C LYS A 273 -15.14 -18.59 -30.79
N LYS A 274 -15.20 -19.08 -29.54
CA LYS A 274 -14.52 -18.38 -28.43
C LYS A 274 -13.82 -19.37 -27.50
N LEU A 275 -12.50 -19.31 -27.47
CA LEU A 275 -11.65 -19.92 -26.47
C LEU A 275 -11.81 -19.16 -25.15
N ASP A 276 -12.73 -19.63 -24.26
CA ASP A 276 -12.81 -19.17 -22.91
C ASP A 276 -12.09 -20.14 -21.98
N VAL A 277 -11.28 -19.63 -21.10
CA VAL A 277 -10.59 -20.45 -20.09
C VAL A 277 -11.49 -20.54 -18.87
N ILE A 278 -11.82 -21.76 -18.48
CA ILE A 278 -12.54 -22.03 -17.23
C ILE A 278 -11.52 -22.52 -16.21
N ALA A 279 -11.50 -21.93 -15.03
CA ALA A 279 -10.97 -22.58 -13.85
C ALA A 279 -11.98 -23.64 -13.40
N TYR A 280 -11.49 -24.84 -13.06
CA TYR A 280 -12.30 -25.91 -12.46
C TYR A 280 -11.90 -26.04 -10.99
N PRO A 281 -12.52 -25.30 -10.11
CA PRO A 281 -12.02 -25.11 -8.77
C PRO A 281 -12.40 -26.18 -7.78
N TYR A 282 -13.33 -27.06 -8.12
CA TYR A 282 -13.80 -28.14 -7.27
C TYR A 282 -13.42 -29.56 -7.76
N LEU A 283 -12.58 -29.64 -8.79
CA LEU A 283 -12.16 -30.94 -9.28
C LEU A 283 -10.94 -31.41 -8.49
N THR A 284 -11.05 -32.58 -7.90
CA THR A 284 -9.92 -33.29 -7.32
C THR A 284 -8.92 -33.69 -8.40
N GLU A 285 -7.66 -33.95 -8.03
CA GLU A 285 -6.66 -34.43 -8.98
C GLU A 285 -7.12 -35.69 -9.75
N ASN A 286 -7.89 -36.56 -9.08
CA ASN A 286 -8.47 -37.76 -9.70
C ASN A 286 -9.54 -37.42 -10.74
N GLU A 287 -10.39 -36.44 -10.45
CA GLU A 287 -11.43 -35.98 -11.41
C GLU A 287 -10.80 -35.25 -12.60
N ILE A 288 -9.74 -34.46 -12.40
CA ILE A 288 -9.00 -33.81 -13.48
C ILE A 288 -8.36 -34.86 -14.41
N LYS A 289 -7.74 -35.90 -13.82
CA LYS A 289 -7.19 -37.03 -14.58
C LYS A 289 -8.29 -37.86 -15.26
N SER A 290 -9.42 -38.12 -14.57
CA SER A 290 -10.54 -38.86 -15.12
C SER A 290 -11.23 -38.13 -16.28
N LEU A 291 -11.26 -36.79 -16.26
CA LEU A 291 -11.82 -35.97 -17.34
C LEU A 291 -10.86 -35.85 -18.52
N ASN A 292 -9.59 -36.27 -18.35
CA ASN A 292 -8.56 -36.28 -19.40
C ASN A 292 -8.41 -34.92 -20.08
N LEU A 293 -8.39 -33.84 -19.27
CA LEU A 293 -8.47 -32.47 -19.76
C LEU A 293 -7.27 -32.08 -20.63
N GLU A 294 -6.09 -32.64 -20.33
CA GLU A 294 -4.88 -32.40 -21.11
C GLU A 294 -4.95 -33.09 -22.49
N GLU A 295 -5.46 -34.33 -22.53
CA GLU A 295 -5.66 -35.06 -23.79
C GLU A 295 -6.78 -34.41 -24.62
N LYS A 296 -7.88 -33.99 -23.99
CA LYS A 296 -8.96 -33.26 -24.69
C LYS A 296 -8.50 -31.92 -25.25
N PHE A 297 -7.62 -31.21 -24.55
CA PHE A 297 -7.00 -29.99 -25.05
C PHE A 297 -6.13 -30.27 -26.27
N ASN A 298 -5.25 -31.25 -26.17
CA ASN A 298 -4.38 -31.66 -27.28
C ASN A 298 -5.20 -32.17 -28.47
N LYS A 299 -6.26 -32.95 -28.24
CA LYS A 299 -7.16 -33.45 -29.25
C LYS A 299 -7.95 -32.33 -29.93
N TYR A 300 -8.44 -31.35 -29.20
CA TYR A 300 -9.13 -30.19 -29.76
C TYR A 300 -8.25 -29.43 -30.77
N TRP A 301 -6.99 -29.29 -30.47
CA TRP A 301 -6.03 -28.62 -31.37
C TRP A 301 -5.50 -29.54 -32.48
N GLN A 302 -5.50 -30.85 -32.26
CA GLN A 302 -5.14 -31.82 -33.32
C GLN A 302 -6.12 -31.75 -34.49
N ASP A 303 -7.39 -31.59 -34.21
CA ASP A 303 -8.45 -31.50 -35.22
C ASP A 303 -8.51 -30.12 -35.92
N LYS A 304 -7.75 -29.13 -35.43
CA LYS A 304 -7.75 -27.76 -35.93
C LYS A 304 -6.32 -27.19 -36.08
N PRO A 305 -5.46 -27.81 -36.86
CA PRO A 305 -4.05 -27.46 -36.94
C PRO A 305 -3.80 -26.05 -37.51
N GLU A 306 -4.69 -25.54 -38.37
CA GLU A 306 -4.56 -24.17 -38.90
C GLU A 306 -4.95 -23.10 -37.90
N GLU A 307 -6.06 -23.31 -37.18
CA GLU A 307 -6.47 -22.41 -36.08
C GLU A 307 -5.42 -22.39 -34.93
N PHE A 308 -4.80 -23.53 -34.66
CA PHE A 308 -3.71 -23.63 -33.68
C PHE A 308 -2.44 -22.94 -34.18
N ARG A 309 -2.10 -23.10 -35.47
CA ARG A 309 -0.97 -22.38 -36.07
C ARG A 309 -1.20 -20.88 -36.03
N GLU A 310 -2.41 -20.43 -36.37
CA GLU A 310 -2.76 -19.00 -36.30
C GLU A 310 -2.76 -18.48 -34.84
N PHE A 311 -3.29 -19.25 -33.90
CA PHE A 311 -3.23 -18.97 -32.48
C PHE A 311 -1.79 -19.01 -31.96
N SER A 312 -1.01 -20.04 -32.30
CA SER A 312 0.39 -20.18 -31.93
C SER A 312 1.28 -19.12 -32.61
N ALA A 313 1.01 -18.74 -33.87
CA ALA A 313 1.71 -17.65 -34.54
C ALA A 313 1.38 -16.28 -33.93
N LYS A 314 0.12 -16.04 -33.53
CA LYS A 314 -0.29 -14.84 -32.83
C LYS A 314 0.22 -14.78 -31.38
N THR A 315 0.37 -15.93 -30.73
CA THR A 315 0.75 -16.04 -29.32
C THR A 315 2.17 -16.56 -29.11
N LYS A 316 2.81 -17.14 -30.16
CA LYS A 316 4.17 -17.72 -30.19
C LYS A 316 4.46 -18.79 -29.12
N LEU A 317 3.51 -19.72 -28.76
CA LEU A 317 3.69 -20.51 -27.55
C LEU A 317 3.25 -21.96 -27.55
N PRO A 318 3.99 -22.81 -26.80
CA PRO A 318 3.45 -24.03 -26.21
C PRO A 318 2.65 -23.70 -24.93
N VAL A 319 1.45 -24.25 -24.82
CA VAL A 319 0.58 -24.10 -23.67
C VAL A 319 0.90 -25.19 -22.65
N ASN A 320 1.55 -24.84 -21.55
CA ASN A 320 1.76 -25.75 -20.43
C ASN A 320 0.72 -25.50 -19.34
N LEU A 321 -0.10 -26.51 -19.05
CA LEU A 321 -1.07 -26.50 -17.96
C LEU A 321 -0.44 -27.12 -16.72
N LYS A 322 -0.46 -26.40 -15.61
CA LYS A 322 0.02 -26.90 -14.33
C LYS A 322 -1.14 -26.91 -13.33
N ILE A 323 -1.33 -28.05 -12.70
CA ILE A 323 -2.26 -28.19 -11.58
C ILE A 323 -1.51 -27.80 -10.31
N GLN A 324 -2.07 -26.87 -9.58
CA GLN A 324 -1.51 -26.42 -8.31
C GLN A 324 -2.61 -26.47 -7.24
N LYS A 325 -2.29 -27.04 -6.09
CA LYS A 325 -3.21 -27.00 -4.95
C LYS A 325 -3.33 -25.58 -4.44
N THR A 326 -4.53 -25.17 -4.15
CA THR A 326 -4.76 -23.88 -3.49
C THR A 326 -4.38 -24.00 -2.02
N ASP A 327 -3.66 -23.01 -1.54
CA ASP A 327 -3.20 -22.90 -0.17
C ASP A 327 -3.46 -21.48 0.34
N HIS A 328 -4.71 -21.03 0.12
CA HIS A 328 -5.10 -19.67 0.47
C HIS A 328 -5.19 -19.45 1.99
N PHE A 329 -5.38 -20.52 2.76
CA PHE A 329 -5.48 -20.44 4.22
C PHE A 329 -4.13 -20.45 4.92
N ASN A 330 -3.04 -20.79 4.21
CA ASN A 330 -1.70 -20.83 4.76
C ASN A 330 -0.99 -19.50 4.55
N LEU A 331 -0.61 -18.88 5.66
CA LEU A 331 0.19 -17.67 5.71
C LEU A 331 1.66 -17.95 5.38
N TRP A 332 2.15 -19.16 5.67
CA TRP A 332 3.53 -19.57 5.56
C TRP A 332 3.83 -20.21 4.20
N LYS A 333 4.20 -19.40 3.20
CA LYS A 333 4.64 -19.92 1.90
C LYS A 333 6.09 -20.42 1.99
N PRO A 334 6.50 -21.44 1.20
CA PRO A 334 7.87 -21.95 1.23
C PRO A 334 8.89 -20.88 0.82
N ASN A 335 10.16 -21.03 1.23
CA ASN A 335 11.23 -20.09 0.83
C ASN A 335 11.54 -20.10 -0.68
N SER A 336 11.09 -21.12 -1.39
CA SER A 336 11.16 -21.20 -2.84
C SER A 336 10.06 -20.39 -3.55
N ASP A 337 9.09 -19.86 -2.82
CA ASP A 337 8.07 -18.99 -3.39
C ASP A 337 8.74 -17.69 -3.91
N PRO A 338 8.54 -17.33 -5.19
CA PRO A 338 9.23 -16.19 -5.79
C PRO A 338 8.76 -14.84 -5.26
N VAL A 339 7.54 -14.77 -4.72
CA VAL A 339 6.90 -13.52 -4.28
C VAL A 339 6.84 -13.43 -2.75
N PHE A 340 6.40 -14.50 -2.09
CA PHE A 340 6.09 -14.53 -0.67
C PHE A 340 6.94 -15.56 0.13
N PRO A 341 8.27 -15.61 0.00
CA PRO A 341 9.09 -16.50 0.81
C PRO A 341 8.95 -16.13 2.30
N TRP A 342 8.54 -17.10 3.15
CA TRP A 342 8.23 -16.80 4.56
C TRP A 342 9.36 -16.13 5.32
N PHE A 343 10.61 -16.54 5.07
CA PHE A 343 11.77 -15.94 5.73
C PHE A 343 11.96 -14.47 5.34
N GLY A 344 11.81 -14.17 4.05
CA GLY A 344 11.87 -12.80 3.55
C GLY A 344 10.72 -11.93 4.11
N LEU A 345 9.52 -12.50 4.21
CA LEU A 345 8.37 -11.81 4.80
C LEU A 345 8.52 -11.56 6.30
N LEU A 346 9.10 -12.51 7.03
CA LEU A 346 9.28 -12.40 8.49
C LEU A 346 10.43 -11.46 8.88
N PHE A 347 11.51 -11.39 8.09
CA PHE A 347 12.71 -10.62 8.42
C PHE A 347 12.97 -9.43 7.49
N GLY A 348 12.64 -9.53 6.21
CA GLY A 348 12.84 -8.46 5.24
C GLY A 348 11.73 -7.43 5.22
N ALA A 349 10.48 -7.87 5.15
CA ALA A 349 9.35 -6.96 5.11
C ALA A 349 9.21 -6.06 6.37
N PRO A 350 9.55 -6.51 7.61
CA PRO A 350 9.59 -5.61 8.77
C PRO A 350 10.56 -4.44 8.65
N ILE A 351 11.63 -4.57 7.88
CA ILE A 351 12.57 -3.47 7.65
C ILE A 351 11.86 -2.33 6.90
N VAL A 352 11.10 -2.68 5.86
CA VAL A 352 10.25 -1.73 5.15
C VAL A 352 9.18 -1.16 6.10
N GLY A 353 8.57 -2.02 6.93
CA GLY A 353 7.61 -1.60 7.95
C GLY A 353 8.20 -0.62 8.96
N LEU A 354 9.40 -0.89 9.48
CA LEU A 354 10.08 0.01 10.41
C LEU A 354 10.43 1.36 9.77
N TRP A 355 10.93 1.35 8.52
CA TRP A 355 11.10 2.61 7.77
C TRP A 355 9.79 3.37 7.64
N TYR A 356 8.75 2.72 7.13
CA TYR A 356 7.46 3.33 6.85
C TYR A 356 6.79 3.92 8.12
N TRP A 357 6.73 3.13 9.18
CA TRP A 357 6.05 3.55 10.41
C TRP A 357 6.88 4.46 11.29
N CYS A 358 8.23 4.30 11.32
CA CYS A 358 9.07 4.99 12.28
C CYS A 358 9.85 6.17 11.72
N SER A 359 10.06 6.26 10.40
CA SER A 359 10.91 7.30 9.80
C SER A 359 10.37 7.95 8.53
N ASP A 360 9.20 7.53 8.03
CA ASP A 360 8.55 8.21 6.91
C ASP A 360 7.77 9.43 7.44
N GLN A 361 8.07 10.62 6.90
CA GLN A 361 7.40 11.89 7.27
C GLN A 361 5.89 11.80 7.18
N TYR A 362 5.41 11.16 6.13
CA TYR A 362 4.01 10.93 5.83
C TYR A 362 3.23 10.29 6.99
N ILE A 363 3.86 9.41 7.76
CA ILE A 363 3.27 8.72 8.91
C ILE A 363 3.63 9.44 10.22
N VAL A 364 4.92 9.69 10.43
CA VAL A 364 5.43 10.23 11.71
C VAL A 364 4.85 11.59 12.04
N GLN A 365 4.51 12.41 11.04
CA GLN A 365 3.94 13.75 11.24
C GLN A 365 2.69 13.74 12.13
N ARG A 366 1.88 12.65 12.12
CA ARG A 366 0.72 12.50 13.02
C ARG A 366 1.12 12.48 14.48
N THR A 367 2.19 11.76 14.79
CA THR A 367 2.70 11.70 16.17
C THR A 367 3.35 13.00 16.61
N LEU A 368 3.96 13.75 15.68
CA LEU A 368 4.52 15.09 15.96
C LEU A 368 3.43 16.13 16.28
N ALA A 369 2.19 15.89 15.82
CA ALA A 369 1.04 16.75 16.14
C ALA A 369 0.43 16.48 17.52
N ALA A 370 0.90 15.48 18.24
CA ALA A 370 0.40 15.10 19.55
C ALA A 370 0.59 16.21 20.60
N ARG A 371 -0.31 16.28 21.59
CA ARG A 371 -0.17 17.17 22.75
C ARG A 371 1.05 16.84 23.62
N ASN A 372 1.39 15.56 23.72
CA ASN A 372 2.49 15.04 24.54
C ASN A 372 2.80 13.58 24.16
N GLN A 373 3.87 13.01 24.73
CA GLN A 373 4.31 11.62 24.48
C GLN A 373 3.23 10.58 24.78
N ARG A 374 2.39 10.81 25.79
CA ARG A 374 1.30 9.88 26.18
C ARG A 374 0.28 9.76 25.06
N GLU A 375 -0.18 10.89 24.52
CA GLU A 375 -1.16 10.91 23.43
C GLU A 375 -0.57 10.30 22.14
N ALA A 376 0.67 10.63 21.82
CA ALA A 376 1.36 10.05 20.66
C ALA A 376 1.46 8.51 20.78
N ARG A 377 1.92 8.00 21.94
CA ARG A 377 2.07 6.56 22.18
C ARG A 377 0.73 5.83 22.15
N ARG A 378 -0.30 6.36 22.81
CA ARG A 378 -1.65 5.77 22.78
C ARG A 378 -2.25 5.78 21.39
N GLY A 379 -2.00 6.83 20.64
CA GLY A 379 -2.38 6.91 19.22
C GLY A 379 -1.71 5.81 18.39
N THR A 380 -0.42 5.55 18.59
CA THR A 380 0.26 4.46 17.89
C THR A 380 -0.23 3.07 18.33
N ILE A 381 -0.54 2.86 19.60
CA ILE A 381 -1.13 1.60 20.09
C ILE A 381 -2.52 1.40 19.45
N PHE A 382 -3.37 2.42 19.45
CA PHE A 382 -4.70 2.34 18.84
C PHE A 382 -4.60 2.11 17.33
N GLY A 383 -3.74 2.85 16.62
CA GLY A 383 -3.45 2.64 15.20
C GLY A 383 -2.95 1.23 14.89
N ALA A 384 -2.15 0.64 15.80
CA ALA A 384 -1.65 -0.73 15.64
C ALA A 384 -2.77 -1.78 15.75
N TYR A 385 -3.74 -1.59 16.63
CA TYR A 385 -4.94 -2.44 16.67
C TYR A 385 -5.77 -2.29 15.39
N LEU A 386 -5.98 -1.07 14.92
CA LEU A 386 -6.69 -0.83 13.66
C LEU A 386 -5.98 -1.48 12.48
N LYS A 387 -4.65 -1.53 12.48
CA LYS A 387 -3.84 -2.16 11.43
C LYS A 387 -4.03 -3.69 11.33
N LEU A 388 -4.59 -4.35 12.33
CA LEU A 388 -4.96 -5.77 12.21
C LEU A 388 -6.27 -5.97 11.43
N ALA A 389 -7.12 -4.95 11.38
CA ALA A 389 -8.43 -5.04 10.71
C ALA A 389 -8.32 -5.40 9.20
N PRO A 390 -7.39 -4.87 8.39
CA PRO A 390 -7.22 -5.22 6.98
C PRO A 390 -7.04 -6.71 6.70
N VAL A 391 -6.48 -7.49 7.62
CA VAL A 391 -6.37 -8.95 7.48
C VAL A 391 -7.76 -9.56 7.24
N PHE A 392 -8.75 -9.15 8.01
CA PHE A 392 -10.12 -9.65 7.94
C PHE A 392 -10.99 -8.83 6.99
N LEU A 393 -10.77 -7.52 6.89
CA LEU A 393 -11.63 -6.61 6.14
C LEU A 393 -11.26 -6.48 4.66
N PHE A 394 -10.05 -6.90 4.24
CA PHE A 394 -9.62 -6.81 2.85
C PHE A 394 -9.13 -8.14 2.30
N ILE A 395 -8.21 -8.84 2.98
CA ILE A 395 -7.66 -10.11 2.48
C ILE A 395 -8.73 -11.20 2.44
N VAL A 396 -9.46 -11.37 3.54
CA VAL A 396 -10.52 -12.40 3.60
C VAL A 396 -11.65 -12.14 2.60
N PRO A 397 -12.16 -10.92 2.35
CA PRO A 397 -13.07 -10.66 1.25
C PRO A 397 -12.54 -11.09 -0.12
N GLY A 398 -11.23 -10.92 -0.38
CA GLY A 398 -10.62 -11.46 -1.59
C GLY A 398 -10.74 -12.98 -1.69
N MET A 399 -10.46 -13.70 -0.59
CA MET A 399 -10.65 -15.16 -0.51
C MET A 399 -12.12 -15.54 -0.68
N ILE A 400 -13.06 -14.76 -0.13
CA ILE A 400 -14.52 -14.97 -0.31
C ILE A 400 -14.88 -14.80 -1.78
N ALA A 401 -14.40 -13.75 -2.44
CA ALA A 401 -14.65 -13.53 -3.86
C ALA A 401 -14.13 -14.71 -4.70
N TYR A 402 -12.91 -15.16 -4.43
CA TYR A 402 -12.37 -16.36 -5.05
C TYR A 402 -13.29 -17.57 -4.83
N GLY A 403 -13.69 -17.84 -3.58
CA GLY A 403 -14.55 -18.96 -3.24
C GLY A 403 -15.93 -18.90 -3.92
N LEU A 404 -16.57 -17.73 -3.97
CA LEU A 404 -17.86 -17.53 -4.65
C LEU A 404 -17.75 -17.68 -6.17
N ALA A 405 -16.67 -17.15 -6.76
CA ALA A 405 -16.39 -17.30 -8.19
C ALA A 405 -16.17 -18.77 -8.57
N VAL A 406 -15.49 -19.50 -7.69
CA VAL A 406 -15.29 -20.95 -7.78
C VAL A 406 -16.61 -21.70 -7.75
N LYS A 407 -17.54 -21.32 -6.86
CA LYS A 407 -18.90 -21.88 -6.79
C LYS A 407 -19.78 -21.46 -7.97
N GLY A 408 -19.35 -20.52 -8.80
CA GLY A 408 -20.15 -19.94 -9.89
C GLY A 408 -21.28 -19.01 -9.39
N GLU A 409 -21.17 -18.50 -8.16
CA GLU A 409 -22.15 -17.61 -7.54
C GLU A 409 -21.91 -16.14 -7.87
N ILE A 410 -20.69 -15.79 -8.31
CA ILE A 410 -20.30 -14.49 -8.85
C ILE A 410 -19.49 -14.64 -10.14
N SER A 411 -19.19 -13.51 -10.83
CA SER A 411 -18.41 -13.52 -12.07
C SER A 411 -17.08 -14.27 -11.90
N ALA A 412 -16.76 -15.12 -12.88
CA ALA A 412 -15.49 -15.82 -12.98
C ALA A 412 -14.31 -14.89 -13.28
N ASP A 413 -14.53 -13.60 -13.58
CA ASP A 413 -13.46 -12.63 -13.86
C ASP A 413 -12.48 -12.49 -12.70
N VAL A 414 -12.94 -12.70 -11.45
CA VAL A 414 -12.10 -12.77 -10.26
C VAL A 414 -10.95 -13.77 -10.40
N LEU A 415 -11.18 -14.89 -11.07
CA LEU A 415 -10.20 -15.97 -11.25
C LEU A 415 -9.10 -15.60 -12.26
N TYR A 416 -9.40 -14.68 -13.18
CA TYR A 416 -8.49 -14.23 -14.23
C TYR A 416 -7.82 -12.90 -13.91
N ASN A 417 -8.55 -12.00 -13.26
CA ASN A 417 -8.07 -10.71 -12.78
C ASN A 417 -8.40 -10.56 -11.29
N PRO A 418 -7.52 -11.04 -10.40
CA PRO A 418 -7.77 -10.96 -8.95
C PRO A 418 -8.04 -9.55 -8.43
N ASN A 419 -7.55 -8.49 -9.10
CA ASN A 419 -7.82 -7.12 -8.70
C ASN A 419 -9.30 -6.73 -8.84
N GLU A 420 -10.09 -7.52 -9.57
CA GLU A 420 -11.54 -7.34 -9.67
C GLU A 420 -12.31 -7.95 -8.50
N ALA A 421 -11.63 -8.70 -7.60
CA ALA A 421 -12.27 -9.40 -6.49
C ALA A 421 -13.13 -8.47 -5.61
N PHE A 422 -12.59 -7.34 -5.18
CA PHE A 422 -13.32 -6.41 -4.34
C PHE A 422 -14.44 -5.66 -5.10
N PRO A 423 -14.21 -5.09 -6.28
CA PRO A 423 -15.26 -4.49 -7.10
C PRO A 423 -16.42 -5.44 -7.41
N ILE A 424 -16.15 -6.69 -7.77
CA ILE A 424 -17.17 -7.69 -8.09
C ILE A 424 -17.98 -8.05 -6.84
N LEU A 425 -17.34 -8.26 -5.67
CA LEU A 425 -18.08 -8.46 -4.42
C LEU A 425 -19.02 -7.29 -4.11
N VAL A 426 -18.56 -6.06 -4.27
CA VAL A 426 -19.39 -4.88 -4.05
C VAL A 426 -20.58 -4.85 -5.01
N LYS A 427 -20.34 -5.14 -6.28
CA LYS A 427 -21.36 -5.09 -7.33
C LYS A 427 -22.41 -6.21 -7.19
N GLU A 428 -21.97 -7.46 -6.94
CA GLU A 428 -22.82 -8.64 -7.07
C GLU A 428 -23.35 -9.17 -5.74
N VAL A 429 -22.66 -8.92 -4.62
CA VAL A 429 -23.01 -9.46 -3.30
C VAL A 429 -23.72 -8.46 -2.39
N LEU A 430 -23.35 -7.18 -2.49
CA LEU A 430 -23.93 -6.19 -1.56
C LEU A 430 -25.34 -5.74 -1.95
N PRO A 431 -26.24 -5.60 -0.96
CA PRO A 431 -27.54 -5.01 -1.17
C PRO A 431 -27.48 -3.50 -1.46
N VAL A 432 -28.52 -2.99 -2.09
CA VAL A 432 -28.69 -1.55 -2.37
C VAL A 432 -28.63 -0.75 -1.05
N GLY A 433 -27.97 0.41 -1.08
CA GLY A 433 -27.69 1.26 0.07
C GLY A 433 -26.32 1.00 0.69
N LEU A 434 -25.85 -0.23 0.77
CA LEU A 434 -24.51 -0.57 1.25
C LEU A 434 -23.44 -0.43 0.16
N LYS A 435 -23.78 -0.57 -1.11
CA LYS A 435 -22.87 -0.28 -2.23
C LYS A 435 -22.37 1.16 -2.17
N GLY A 436 -23.27 2.12 -1.95
CA GLY A 436 -22.88 3.53 -1.79
C GLY A 436 -21.97 3.78 -0.60
N LEU A 437 -22.17 3.10 0.54
CA LEU A 437 -21.29 3.17 1.69
C LEU A 437 -19.88 2.66 1.35
N VAL A 438 -19.77 1.54 0.63
CA VAL A 438 -18.47 0.96 0.26
C VAL A 438 -17.77 1.80 -0.80
N VAL A 439 -18.50 2.36 -1.76
CA VAL A 439 -17.94 3.34 -2.70
C VAL A 439 -17.41 4.56 -1.94
N GLY A 440 -18.16 5.05 -0.95
CA GLY A 440 -17.70 6.10 -0.04
C GLY A 440 -16.43 5.69 0.72
N ALA A 441 -16.32 4.44 1.17
CA ALA A 441 -15.13 3.90 1.82
C ALA A 441 -13.91 3.86 0.87
N LEU A 442 -14.10 3.44 -0.38
CA LEU A 442 -13.05 3.49 -1.41
C LEU A 442 -12.56 4.93 -1.64
N MET A 443 -13.49 5.87 -1.82
CA MET A 443 -13.15 7.28 -1.97
C MET A 443 -12.47 7.85 -0.72
N ALA A 444 -12.92 7.45 0.48
CA ALA A 444 -12.30 7.84 1.74
C ALA A 444 -10.85 7.39 1.82
N ALA A 445 -10.56 6.15 1.43
CA ALA A 445 -9.20 5.59 1.42
C ALA A 445 -8.27 6.37 0.47
N LEU A 446 -8.75 6.68 -0.73
CA LEU A 446 -7.98 7.44 -1.72
C LEU A 446 -7.71 8.88 -1.25
N MET A 447 -8.76 9.56 -0.78
CA MET A 447 -8.64 10.95 -0.32
C MET A 447 -7.79 11.10 0.93
N SER A 448 -7.84 10.15 1.89
CA SER A 448 -7.00 10.17 3.09
C SER A 448 -5.53 10.04 2.76
N SER A 449 -5.18 9.07 1.92
CA SER A 449 -3.79 8.87 1.49
C SER A 449 -3.25 10.08 0.75
N LEU A 450 -4.00 10.65 -0.20
CA LEU A 450 -3.62 11.86 -0.94
C LEU A 450 -3.43 13.08 -0.02
N ALA A 451 -4.40 13.35 0.88
CA ALA A 451 -4.33 14.47 1.80
C ALA A 451 -3.08 14.39 2.69
N SER A 452 -2.79 13.20 3.14
CA SER A 452 -1.64 12.90 3.98
C SER A 452 -0.32 13.17 3.28
N VAL A 453 -0.16 12.71 2.04
CA VAL A 453 1.06 12.92 1.27
C VAL A 453 1.21 14.38 0.87
N PHE A 454 0.14 15.05 0.43
CA PHE A 454 0.17 16.48 0.10
C PHE A 454 0.63 17.32 1.28
N ASN A 455 0.09 17.07 2.46
CA ASN A 455 0.50 17.78 3.66
C ASN A 455 1.98 17.50 4.03
N SER A 456 2.44 16.27 3.86
CA SER A 456 3.84 15.90 4.12
C SER A 456 4.81 16.53 3.14
N CYS A 457 4.48 16.53 1.84
CA CYS A 457 5.26 17.22 0.82
C CYS A 457 5.35 18.72 1.10
N SER A 458 4.21 19.33 1.44
CA SER A 458 4.14 20.76 1.84
C SER A 458 5.05 21.07 3.01
N THR A 459 5.05 20.22 4.05
CA THR A 459 5.86 20.38 5.23
C THR A 459 7.34 20.21 4.93
N LEU A 460 7.73 19.14 4.21
CA LEU A 460 9.11 18.88 3.80
C LEU A 460 9.67 20.04 2.96
N PHE A 461 8.93 20.45 1.93
CA PHE A 461 9.38 21.56 1.08
C PHE A 461 9.54 22.84 1.88
N THR A 462 8.54 23.21 2.69
CA THR A 462 8.54 24.49 3.40
C THR A 462 9.58 24.53 4.51
N MET A 463 9.63 23.50 5.36
CA MET A 463 10.47 23.51 6.57
C MET A 463 11.91 23.09 6.29
N ASP A 464 12.11 22.15 5.35
CA ASP A 464 13.45 21.59 5.11
C ASP A 464 14.19 22.26 3.95
N ILE A 465 13.46 22.83 2.98
CA ILE A 465 14.08 23.52 1.83
C ILE A 465 13.89 25.02 1.96
N TYR A 466 12.65 25.52 1.90
CA TYR A 466 12.38 26.95 1.81
C TYR A 466 12.87 27.72 3.04
N LYS A 467 12.55 27.28 4.26
CA LYS A 467 12.97 27.93 5.50
C LYS A 467 14.50 27.95 5.69
N LYS A 468 15.22 26.96 5.12
CA LYS A 468 16.68 26.91 5.14
C LYS A 468 17.30 27.93 4.19
N VAL A 469 16.65 28.17 3.04
CA VAL A 469 17.10 29.21 2.07
C VAL A 469 16.68 30.60 2.52
N CYS A 470 15.51 30.73 3.17
CA CYS A 470 14.96 31.99 3.67
C CYS A 470 14.72 31.92 5.20
N PRO A 471 15.75 31.97 6.05
CA PRO A 471 15.61 31.77 7.51
C PRO A 471 14.70 32.80 8.19
N ASN A 472 14.65 34.02 7.65
CA ASN A 472 13.88 35.16 8.20
C ASN A 472 12.46 35.25 7.65
N ALA A 473 11.93 34.17 7.01
CA ALA A 473 10.57 34.17 6.52
C ALA A 473 9.55 34.22 7.68
N SER A 474 8.56 35.10 7.55
CA SER A 474 7.49 35.24 8.53
C SER A 474 6.63 33.96 8.58
N GLU A 475 5.97 33.73 9.70
CA GLU A 475 5.06 32.55 9.89
C GLU A 475 3.98 32.48 8.79
N LEU A 476 3.34 33.61 8.48
CA LEU A 476 2.35 33.69 7.39
C LEU A 476 2.96 33.34 6.03
N ARG A 477 4.18 33.76 5.76
CA ARG A 477 4.89 33.43 4.51
C ARG A 477 5.17 31.92 4.43
N LEU A 478 5.56 31.28 5.52
CA LEU A 478 5.76 29.82 5.57
C LEU A 478 4.45 29.07 5.28
N VAL A 479 3.33 29.51 5.85
CA VAL A 479 2.01 28.91 5.55
C VAL A 479 1.64 29.05 4.07
N TRP A 480 1.86 30.26 3.48
CA TRP A 480 1.58 30.47 2.05
C TRP A 480 2.47 29.62 1.14
N VAL A 481 3.76 29.52 1.46
CA VAL A 481 4.69 28.64 0.72
C VAL A 481 4.22 27.18 0.81
N GLY A 482 3.76 26.73 1.97
CA GLY A 482 3.19 25.39 2.14
C GLY A 482 1.97 25.14 1.25
N ARG A 483 1.06 26.11 1.16
CA ARG A 483 -0.12 26.04 0.27
C ARG A 483 0.29 25.95 -1.20
N ILE A 484 1.23 26.79 -1.63
CA ILE A 484 1.73 26.78 -3.02
C ILE A 484 2.44 25.46 -3.31
N ALA A 485 3.26 24.96 -2.38
CA ALA A 485 3.93 23.66 -2.53
C ALA A 485 2.92 22.52 -2.72
N THR A 486 1.82 22.51 -1.95
CA THR A 486 0.76 21.52 -2.13
C THR A 486 0.15 21.60 -3.54
N VAL A 487 -0.16 22.78 -4.04
CA VAL A 487 -0.70 22.98 -5.41
C VAL A 487 0.28 22.46 -6.47
N ILE A 488 1.57 22.77 -6.31
CA ILE A 488 2.61 22.27 -7.23
C ILE A 488 2.65 20.72 -7.21
N MET A 489 2.59 20.09 -6.04
CA MET A 489 2.58 18.63 -5.92
C MET A 489 1.35 18.00 -6.59
N VAL A 490 0.19 18.63 -6.46
CA VAL A 490 -1.04 18.23 -7.18
C VAL A 490 -0.79 18.22 -8.70
N ILE A 491 -0.25 19.31 -9.24
CA ILE A 491 0.00 19.44 -10.68
C ILE A 491 1.02 18.39 -11.15
N LEU A 492 2.15 18.25 -10.45
CA LEU A 492 3.19 17.29 -10.80
C LEU A 492 2.67 15.84 -10.78
N SER A 493 1.76 15.54 -9.86
CA SER A 493 1.16 14.21 -9.75
C SER A 493 0.24 13.88 -10.92
N LEU A 494 -0.55 14.86 -11.39
CA LEU A 494 -1.40 14.69 -12.58
C LEU A 494 -0.55 14.44 -13.84
N VAL A 495 0.57 15.14 -13.98
CA VAL A 495 1.50 14.96 -15.10
C VAL A 495 2.15 13.56 -15.08
N TRP A 496 2.29 12.94 -13.91
CA TRP A 496 2.93 11.62 -13.78
C TRP A 496 2.00 10.43 -14.07
N ILE A 497 0.68 10.61 -14.08
CA ILE A 497 -0.31 9.54 -14.30
C ILE A 497 -0.03 8.71 -15.57
N PRO A 498 0.27 9.30 -16.74
CA PRO A 498 0.53 8.51 -17.95
C PRO A 498 1.71 7.53 -17.82
N VAL A 499 2.70 7.84 -16.98
CA VAL A 499 3.84 6.94 -16.73
C VAL A 499 3.39 5.70 -15.98
N ILE A 500 2.47 5.85 -15.02
CA ILE A 500 1.97 4.73 -14.21
C ILE A 500 1.07 3.79 -15.01
N ASP A 501 0.30 4.30 -15.96
CA ASP A 501 -0.57 3.48 -16.81
C ASP A 501 0.20 2.43 -17.63
N THR A 502 1.50 2.62 -17.81
CA THR A 502 2.38 1.66 -18.51
C THR A 502 2.86 0.50 -17.62
N MET A 503 2.63 0.53 -16.31
CA MET A 503 3.17 -0.45 -15.35
C MET A 503 2.30 -1.71 -15.25
N PRO A 504 2.89 -2.92 -15.34
CA PRO A 504 2.11 -4.18 -15.35
C PRO A 504 1.48 -4.53 -13.99
N SER A 505 2.05 -4.08 -12.87
CA SER A 505 1.55 -4.30 -11.51
C SER A 505 1.93 -3.14 -10.62
N LEU A 506 0.96 -2.33 -10.24
CA LEU A 506 1.16 -1.17 -9.37
C LEU A 506 1.64 -1.55 -7.97
N TYR A 507 1.05 -2.59 -7.38
CA TYR A 507 1.40 -3.03 -6.05
C TYR A 507 2.80 -3.64 -5.98
N GLY A 508 3.13 -4.51 -6.95
CA GLY A 508 4.46 -5.11 -7.06
C GLY A 508 5.56 -4.04 -7.24
N TYR A 509 5.33 -3.07 -8.11
CA TYR A 509 6.22 -1.93 -8.32
C TYR A 509 6.42 -1.12 -7.03
N LEU A 510 5.33 -0.78 -6.33
CA LEU A 510 5.40 -0.04 -5.06
C LEU A 510 6.27 -0.76 -4.02
N GLN A 511 6.04 -2.05 -3.82
CA GLN A 511 6.76 -2.86 -2.85
C GLN A 511 8.25 -3.00 -3.21
N SER A 512 8.57 -3.20 -4.49
CA SER A 512 9.96 -3.28 -4.96
C SER A 512 10.70 -1.96 -4.71
N VAL A 513 10.14 -0.82 -5.12
CA VAL A 513 10.77 0.50 -4.90
C VAL A 513 10.97 0.77 -3.41
N GLN A 514 9.95 0.49 -2.57
CA GLN A 514 10.08 0.65 -1.12
C GLN A 514 11.17 -0.26 -0.54
N SER A 515 11.31 -1.48 -1.03
CA SER A 515 12.32 -2.44 -0.59
C SER A 515 13.75 -2.00 -0.91
N TYR A 516 13.94 -1.11 -1.88
CA TYR A 516 15.26 -0.57 -2.24
C TYR A 516 15.57 0.77 -1.59
N VAL A 517 14.56 1.57 -1.28
CA VAL A 517 14.72 2.89 -0.63
C VAL A 517 14.70 2.80 0.91
N ALA A 518 13.91 1.89 1.48
CA ALA A 518 13.72 1.79 2.92
C ALA A 518 14.97 1.36 3.72
N PRO A 519 15.78 0.38 3.28
CA PRO A 519 16.90 -0.15 4.06
C PRO A 519 17.93 0.90 4.50
N PRO A 520 18.47 1.76 3.62
CA PRO A 520 19.43 2.77 4.04
C PRO A 520 18.86 3.76 5.05
N ILE A 521 17.58 4.14 4.89
CA ILE A 521 16.92 5.08 5.80
C ILE A 521 16.69 4.41 7.16
N ALA A 522 16.11 3.20 7.18
CA ALA A 522 15.88 2.45 8.41
C ALA A 522 17.20 2.23 9.18
N ALA A 523 18.25 1.80 8.49
CA ALA A 523 19.56 1.56 9.12
C ALA A 523 20.11 2.85 9.77
N VAL A 524 20.05 3.98 9.08
CA VAL A 524 20.54 5.28 9.62
C VAL A 524 19.74 5.71 10.85
N PHE A 525 18.41 5.58 10.82
CA PHE A 525 17.56 5.95 11.96
C PHE A 525 17.81 5.05 13.16
N PHE A 526 17.72 3.72 12.99
CA PHE A 526 17.83 2.80 14.11
C PHE A 526 19.24 2.74 14.68
N LEU A 527 20.27 2.61 13.86
CA LEU A 527 21.64 2.65 14.33
C LEU A 527 21.98 4.01 14.97
N GLY A 528 21.40 5.10 14.47
CA GLY A 528 21.56 6.43 15.02
C GLY A 528 20.98 6.62 16.41
N VAL A 529 19.86 6.01 16.69
CA VAL A 529 19.21 6.09 18.02
C VAL A 529 19.88 5.13 19.01
N PHE A 530 20.28 3.93 18.56
CA PHE A 530 20.83 2.88 19.45
C PHE A 530 22.34 3.01 19.67
N ILE A 531 23.10 3.46 18.67
CA ILE A 531 24.57 3.46 18.72
C ILE A 531 25.11 4.89 18.73
N LYS A 532 25.57 5.36 19.89
CA LYS A 532 26.12 6.74 20.05
C LYS A 532 27.38 6.99 19.19
N ARG A 533 28.14 5.92 18.84
CA ARG A 533 29.39 6.02 18.07
C ARG A 533 29.16 6.34 16.61
N VAL A 534 27.99 6.04 16.05
CA VAL A 534 27.64 6.37 14.66
C VAL A 534 27.69 7.88 14.46
N ASN A 535 28.39 8.32 13.39
CA ASN A 535 28.64 9.73 13.09
C ASN A 535 28.10 10.17 11.72
N ALA A 536 28.28 11.42 11.36
CA ALA A 536 27.80 11.99 10.10
C ALA A 536 28.40 11.31 8.85
N TYR A 537 29.68 10.94 8.88
CA TYR A 537 30.34 10.26 7.76
C TYR A 537 29.77 8.85 7.52
N GLY A 538 29.53 8.09 8.58
CA GLY A 538 28.86 6.79 8.49
C GLY A 538 27.42 6.94 7.99
N CYS A 539 26.67 7.92 8.48
CA CYS A 539 25.35 8.24 7.99
C CYS A 539 25.33 8.50 6.46
N MET A 540 26.25 9.36 6.00
CA MET A 540 26.37 9.69 4.56
C MET A 540 26.75 8.46 3.74
N ALA A 541 27.72 7.67 4.19
CA ALA A 541 28.11 6.44 3.50
C ALA A 541 26.95 5.45 3.38
N GLY A 542 26.20 5.25 4.46
CA GLY A 542 25.03 4.36 4.46
C GLY A 542 23.90 4.87 3.58
N LEU A 543 23.55 6.16 3.62
CA LEU A 543 22.50 6.74 2.77
C LEU A 543 22.89 6.68 1.29
N ILE A 544 24.06 7.19 0.92
CA ILE A 544 24.50 7.26 -0.47
C ILE A 544 24.75 5.85 -1.01
N GLY A 545 25.55 5.03 -0.29
CA GLY A 545 25.90 3.69 -0.74
C GLY A 545 24.68 2.77 -0.84
N GLY A 546 23.78 2.83 0.13
CA GLY A 546 22.55 2.05 0.13
C GLY A 546 21.57 2.50 -0.96
N PHE A 547 21.43 3.81 -1.16
CA PHE A 547 20.58 4.34 -2.22
C PHE A 547 21.12 4.00 -3.62
N VAL A 548 22.42 4.15 -3.84
CA VAL A 548 23.07 3.75 -5.11
C VAL A 548 22.87 2.27 -5.37
N MET A 549 23.09 1.39 -4.38
CA MET A 549 22.90 -0.05 -4.53
C MET A 549 21.42 -0.39 -4.82
N GLY A 550 20.48 0.23 -4.10
CA GLY A 550 19.04 0.03 -4.32
C GLY A 550 18.57 0.47 -5.69
N MET A 551 19.01 1.65 -6.15
CA MET A 551 18.66 2.16 -7.49
C MET A 551 19.35 1.37 -8.61
N SER A 552 20.58 0.91 -8.40
CA SER A 552 21.26 0.00 -9.33
C SER A 552 20.46 -1.31 -9.49
N ARG A 553 19.93 -1.84 -8.37
CA ARG A 553 19.06 -3.02 -8.42
C ARG A 553 17.81 -2.76 -9.26
N LEU A 554 17.12 -1.66 -9.02
CA LEU A 554 15.91 -1.30 -9.78
C LEU A 554 16.21 -1.15 -11.29
N ALA A 555 17.31 -0.47 -11.62
CA ALA A 555 17.73 -0.30 -13.02
C ALA A 555 18.07 -1.65 -13.68
N LEU A 556 18.78 -2.52 -12.96
CA LEU A 556 19.15 -3.85 -13.47
C LEU A 556 17.93 -4.79 -13.63
N GLU A 557 16.88 -4.63 -12.81
CA GLU A 557 15.62 -5.37 -13.02
C GLU A 557 14.95 -4.98 -14.32
N VAL A 558 14.90 -3.69 -14.63
CA VAL A 558 14.35 -3.18 -15.89
C VAL A 558 15.17 -3.71 -17.08
N ILE A 559 16.50 -3.63 -16.99
CA ILE A 559 17.40 -4.14 -18.02
C ILE A 559 17.26 -5.66 -18.15
N HIS A 560 17.16 -6.41 -17.05
CA HIS A 560 16.96 -7.85 -17.09
C HIS A 560 15.64 -8.24 -17.77
N ALA A 561 14.58 -7.51 -17.51
CA ALA A 561 13.28 -7.72 -18.18
C ALA A 561 13.37 -7.52 -19.69
N GLU A 562 14.31 -6.71 -20.16
CA GLU A 562 14.52 -6.42 -21.58
C GLU A 562 15.53 -7.37 -22.24
N TYR A 563 16.68 -7.62 -21.59
CA TYR A 563 17.84 -8.31 -22.22
C TYR A 563 18.12 -9.71 -21.65
N ASN A 564 17.37 -10.22 -20.68
CA ASN A 564 17.54 -11.54 -20.06
C ASN A 564 18.99 -11.92 -19.73
N PHE A 565 19.46 -11.55 -18.54
CA PHE A 565 20.82 -11.95 -18.10
C PHE A 565 20.99 -13.47 -18.08
N LYS A 566 22.17 -13.94 -18.48
CA LYS A 566 22.49 -15.35 -18.52
C LYS A 566 22.20 -16.03 -17.17
N THR A 567 21.38 -17.08 -17.20
CA THR A 567 21.07 -17.91 -16.02
C THR A 567 22.36 -18.40 -15.34
N GLY A 568 22.44 -18.26 -14.01
CA GLY A 568 23.62 -18.58 -13.22
C GLY A 568 24.67 -17.47 -13.09
N SER A 569 24.48 -16.33 -13.78
CA SER A 569 25.34 -15.15 -13.57
C SER A 569 25.00 -14.42 -12.27
N ILE A 570 25.96 -13.68 -11.71
CA ILE A 570 25.74 -12.84 -10.52
C ILE A 570 24.62 -11.82 -10.78
N LEU A 571 24.57 -11.22 -11.98
CA LEU A 571 23.53 -10.28 -12.37
C LEU A 571 22.16 -10.94 -12.41
N HIS A 572 22.07 -12.17 -12.94
CA HIS A 572 20.82 -12.92 -12.94
C HIS A 572 20.31 -13.16 -11.51
N TYR A 573 21.18 -13.69 -10.62
CA TYR A 573 20.79 -13.88 -9.21
C TYR A 573 20.42 -12.56 -8.53
N PHE A 574 21.19 -11.52 -8.75
CA PHE A 574 20.90 -10.21 -8.16
C PHE A 574 19.56 -9.63 -8.65
N THR A 575 19.13 -9.91 -9.87
CA THR A 575 17.87 -9.39 -10.45
C THR A 575 16.67 -10.32 -10.25
N THR A 576 16.84 -11.60 -10.01
CA THR A 576 15.74 -12.58 -9.84
C THR A 576 15.46 -12.95 -8.38
N THR A 577 16.38 -12.65 -7.45
CA THR A 577 16.15 -12.87 -6.02
C THR A 577 14.97 -12.03 -5.54
N SER A 578 14.08 -12.62 -4.73
CA SER A 578 12.93 -11.90 -4.17
C SER A 578 13.35 -10.58 -3.50
N PHE A 579 12.60 -9.52 -3.74
CA PHE A 579 12.84 -8.19 -3.17
C PHE A 579 12.89 -8.21 -1.63
N THR A 580 12.21 -9.14 -0.97
CA THR A 580 12.23 -9.28 0.48
C THR A 580 13.59 -9.74 0.99
N PHE A 581 14.27 -10.64 0.30
CA PHE A 581 15.66 -11.04 0.63
C PHE A 581 16.65 -9.91 0.32
N ILE A 582 16.47 -9.22 -0.81
CA ILE A 582 17.31 -8.06 -1.15
C ILE A 582 17.20 -6.97 -0.07
N THR A 583 16.03 -6.76 0.51
CA THR A 583 15.85 -5.84 1.64
C THR A 583 16.77 -6.19 2.82
N ILE A 584 16.88 -7.48 3.17
CA ILE A 584 17.77 -7.94 4.24
C ILE A 584 19.23 -7.67 3.87
N TYR A 585 19.65 -8.07 2.68
CA TYR A 585 21.04 -7.93 2.24
C TYR A 585 21.45 -6.45 2.15
N LEU A 586 20.57 -5.60 1.61
CA LEU A 586 20.82 -4.17 1.52
C LEU A 586 20.89 -3.51 2.91
N THR A 587 20.06 -3.95 3.86
CA THR A 587 20.12 -3.46 5.24
C THR A 587 21.44 -3.83 5.93
N LEU A 588 21.88 -5.08 5.77
CA LEU A 588 23.19 -5.52 6.30
C LEU A 588 24.33 -4.75 5.65
N PHE A 589 24.29 -4.56 4.35
CA PHE A 589 25.27 -3.74 3.62
C PHE A 589 25.32 -2.31 4.17
N CYS A 590 24.16 -1.65 4.32
CA CYS A 590 24.09 -0.32 4.91
C CYS A 590 24.62 -0.28 6.35
N ALA A 591 24.26 -1.26 7.18
CA ALA A 591 24.71 -1.34 8.55
C ALA A 591 26.26 -1.48 8.63
N ILE A 592 26.85 -2.32 7.79
CA ILE A 592 28.30 -2.49 7.69
C ILE A 592 28.97 -1.18 7.27
N LEU A 593 28.43 -0.51 6.25
CA LEU A 593 28.97 0.80 5.82
C LEU A 593 28.86 1.85 6.92
N ILE A 594 27.70 1.98 7.57
CA ILE A 594 27.47 2.99 8.62
C ILE A 594 28.42 2.75 9.78
N ILE A 595 28.51 1.52 10.29
CA ILE A 595 29.36 1.19 11.43
C ILE A 595 30.84 1.28 11.04
N GLY A 596 31.24 0.64 9.93
CA GLY A 596 32.62 0.62 9.46
C GLY A 596 33.20 2.02 9.24
N VAL A 597 32.51 2.85 8.45
CA VAL A 597 32.94 4.23 8.21
C VAL A 597 32.93 5.05 9.51
N SER A 598 31.92 4.87 10.37
CA SER A 598 31.89 5.56 11.65
C SER A 598 33.07 5.17 12.55
N LEU A 599 33.54 3.93 12.54
CA LEU A 599 34.69 3.50 13.34
C LEU A 599 36.00 4.06 12.81
N LEU A 600 36.13 4.20 11.49
CA LEU A 600 37.32 4.72 10.80
C LEU A 600 37.41 6.25 10.79
N THR A 601 36.36 6.96 11.20
CA THR A 601 36.27 8.41 11.16
C THR A 601 36.15 9.02 12.57
N PRO A 602 36.32 10.31 12.78
CA PRO A 602 36.26 10.96 14.10
C PRO A 602 34.97 10.66 14.85
N LYS A 603 35.05 10.57 16.20
CA LYS A 603 33.87 10.40 17.06
C LYS A 603 32.90 11.58 16.90
N PRO A 604 31.59 11.35 16.99
CA PRO A 604 30.65 12.46 17.02
C PRO A 604 30.85 13.29 18.30
N ASP A 605 30.46 14.56 18.22
CA ASP A 605 30.38 15.42 19.39
C ASP A 605 29.21 14.94 20.27
N TYR A 606 29.53 14.32 21.41
CA TYR A 606 28.51 13.74 22.30
C TYR A 606 27.65 14.79 23.00
N GLU A 607 28.14 16.02 23.18
CA GLU A 607 27.37 17.12 23.77
C GLU A 607 26.26 17.55 22.82
N LYS A 608 26.58 17.71 21.52
CA LYS A 608 25.60 18.07 20.48
C LYS A 608 24.50 17.03 20.26
N ILE A 609 24.78 15.76 20.52
CA ILE A 609 23.78 14.68 20.36
C ILE A 609 23.13 14.27 21.68
N THR A 610 23.26 15.09 22.74
CA THR A 610 22.61 14.85 24.03
C THR A 610 21.09 14.70 23.85
N GLY A 611 20.53 13.62 24.38
CA GLY A 611 19.09 13.31 24.25
C GLY A 611 18.67 12.69 22.91
N LEU A 612 19.54 12.61 21.90
CA LEU A 612 19.23 12.07 20.58
C LEU A 612 19.54 10.57 20.43
N THR A 613 20.18 9.96 21.45
CA THR A 613 20.42 8.51 21.51
C THR A 613 20.07 7.96 22.89
N TYR A 614 19.86 6.66 23.00
CA TYR A 614 19.60 6.02 24.30
C TYR A 614 20.73 6.25 25.29
N ALA A 615 21.99 6.20 24.83
CA ALA A 615 23.18 6.36 25.67
C ALA A 615 23.41 7.81 26.11
N THR A 616 22.86 8.81 25.38
CA THR A 616 23.06 10.24 25.68
C THR A 616 21.80 10.88 26.33
N ALA A 617 20.74 10.11 26.54
CA ALA A 617 19.53 10.60 27.21
C ALA A 617 19.79 10.90 28.68
N THR A 618 19.42 12.12 29.14
CA THR A 618 19.57 12.56 30.53
C THR A 618 18.62 11.83 31.49
N LYS A 619 18.87 11.93 32.80
CA LYS A 619 18.00 11.33 33.82
C LYS A 619 16.58 11.92 33.76
N GLU A 620 16.47 13.24 33.63
CA GLU A 620 15.19 13.95 33.51
C GLU A 620 14.42 13.49 32.27
N GLN A 621 15.07 13.35 31.12
CA GLN A 621 14.45 12.90 29.90
C GLN A 621 13.94 11.45 30.01
N LYS A 622 14.68 10.59 30.70
CA LYS A 622 14.24 9.19 30.99
C LYS A 622 13.03 9.19 31.91
N GLN A 623 13.02 10.06 32.93
CA GLN A 623 11.92 10.21 33.86
C GLN A 623 10.65 10.72 33.15
N ILE A 624 10.71 11.78 32.34
CA ILE A 624 9.59 12.27 31.53
C ILE A 624 9.01 11.15 30.66
N THR A 625 9.89 10.37 30.02
CA THR A 625 9.44 9.22 29.22
C THR A 625 8.76 8.17 30.09
N ARG A 626 9.27 7.89 31.30
CA ARG A 626 8.68 6.92 32.23
C ARG A 626 7.30 7.35 32.73
N GLU A 627 7.10 8.63 32.99
CA GLU A 627 5.84 9.20 33.44
C GLU A 627 4.79 9.34 32.33
N SER A 628 5.21 9.23 31.07
CA SER A 628 4.33 9.33 29.90
C SER A 628 3.51 8.07 29.61
N TRP A 629 3.65 6.97 30.35
CA TRP A 629 2.90 5.74 30.17
C TRP A 629 2.51 5.07 31.50
N ASN A 630 1.50 4.22 31.44
CA ASN A 630 0.97 3.50 32.60
C ASN A 630 0.80 1.99 32.31
N LYS A 631 0.30 1.24 33.31
CA LYS A 631 0.08 -0.21 33.18
C LYS A 631 -0.87 -0.59 32.03
N LEU A 632 -1.91 0.23 31.78
CA LEU A 632 -2.85 -0.04 30.69
C LEU A 632 -2.16 0.01 29.32
N ASP A 633 -1.25 0.97 29.10
CA ASP A 633 -0.52 1.09 27.84
C ASP A 633 0.35 -0.17 27.59
N VAL A 634 0.91 -0.76 28.65
CA VAL A 634 1.68 -2.02 28.58
C VAL A 634 0.76 -3.22 28.31
N ILE A 635 -0.38 -3.32 29.01
CA ILE A 635 -1.36 -4.40 28.79
C ILE A 635 -1.86 -4.40 27.34
N LEU A 636 -2.22 -3.23 26.81
CA LEU A 636 -2.65 -3.10 25.42
C LEU A 636 -1.54 -3.49 24.43
N THR A 637 -0.31 -3.11 24.73
CA THR A 637 0.84 -3.51 23.90
C THR A 637 1.03 -5.04 23.87
N ILE A 638 0.98 -5.69 25.04
CA ILE A 638 1.06 -7.16 25.14
C ILE A 638 -0.12 -7.82 24.43
N GLY A 639 -1.34 -7.29 24.63
CA GLY A 639 -2.55 -7.77 23.95
C GLY A 639 -2.42 -7.76 22.42
N LEU A 640 -1.82 -6.71 21.87
CA LEU A 640 -1.55 -6.64 20.43
C LEU A 640 -0.59 -7.76 19.98
N PHE A 641 0.52 -7.99 20.69
CA PHE A 641 1.44 -9.09 20.35
C PHE A 641 0.77 -10.45 20.43
N ILE A 642 -0.09 -10.68 21.44
CA ILE A 642 -0.88 -11.91 21.55
C ILE A 642 -1.81 -12.06 20.34
N SER A 643 -2.50 -10.98 19.93
CA SER A 643 -3.38 -10.99 18.77
C SER A 643 -2.62 -11.32 17.47
N ILE A 644 -1.45 -10.71 17.26
CA ILE A 644 -0.59 -11.00 16.11
C ILE A 644 -0.14 -12.47 16.13
N LEU A 645 0.34 -12.97 17.26
CA LEU A 645 0.79 -14.36 17.40
C LEU A 645 -0.36 -15.35 17.17
N SER A 646 -1.56 -15.05 17.68
CA SER A 646 -2.74 -15.87 17.46
C SER A 646 -3.09 -16.01 15.97
N ILE A 647 -2.98 -14.91 15.20
CA ILE A 647 -3.20 -14.94 13.74
C ILE A 647 -2.12 -15.79 13.06
N TYR A 648 -0.84 -15.62 13.42
CA TYR A 648 0.26 -16.42 12.88
C TYR A 648 0.07 -17.92 13.13
N ILE A 649 -0.41 -18.30 14.34
CA ILE A 649 -0.66 -19.70 14.70
C ILE A 649 -1.90 -20.24 14.00
N TYR A 650 -2.96 -19.43 13.90
CA TYR A 650 -4.23 -19.89 13.32
C TYR A 650 -4.13 -20.17 11.82
N PHE A 651 -3.39 -19.35 11.07
CA PHE A 651 -3.24 -19.48 9.62
C PHE A 651 -1.95 -20.24 9.23
N THR A 652 -1.76 -21.40 9.78
CA THR A 652 -0.61 -22.28 9.48
C THR A 652 -0.89 -23.33 8.40
N GLY A 653 -2.15 -23.47 7.94
CA GLY A 653 -2.57 -24.45 6.93
C GLY A 653 -3.37 -25.61 7.53
#